data_73e1aaf9d96bd901af505d32db18423b
#
_entry.id   73e1aaf9d96bd901af505d32db18423b
#
_cell.length_a   1.000
_cell.length_b   1.000
_cell.length_c   1.000
_cell.angle_alpha   90.00
_cell.angle_beta   90.00
_cell.angle_gamma   90.00
#
_symmetry.space_group_name_H-M   'P 1'
#
loop_
_entity.id
_entity.type
_entity.pdbx_description
1 polymer ?
#
loop_
_entity_poly.entity_id
_entity_poly.type
_entity_poly.pdbx_seq_one_letter_code
_entity_poly.pdbx_strand_id
1 'polypeptide(L)'
;VAWREQLRREWGILVVAVLFVLLSGTYSVVIPMFETPDELHHYFYVKHLADGNPLPVQDPESEALWAQEGSQPPLYYALGALVSSWIDTSDALSLLWPNQHANLGNPLQAGNKNRVVHTEGEAWPYGGMVLAVHVVRWLSVLMGAGTVYLTYRVAGDLLPERPGLPLAAAVLVACIPQFAFISAAVTNDNLIIMLSTLALWLLLGVLRGQATQRTFVALGLTLGCAALTKISGAGLLPLAGLILVVHALRERSWRALLREGAIVFGLAFLIAGWWYVRNWWLYGDPTGLNRMLDVVGRRSASVNGLQLLGELEGLRISFWALFGWFNIAVPRWIYRVLDAVSLLALLGLVVGLLRQPRGRWPSAMWWLLLPSAWLALLFAGLARWTHLTPATQGRLLFPAISSVAVLLVLGWSQWVPKSWRPAWWGVLLAPLFVLSVLSPFLFIAPAYAYPSLLTAERVPLEARLTSPQYHRLRRDLIRLVGAEVSPDTVHPGETLEVVLYWEALKPISLDLTLFIHLLGRGMEHAGGVDTYPGWGSYPTRLWQPGQVIRDRYLVPVRFDAAAPTRLTVDVGFYYEPTNTGLQVVDAQGRQKSGLVGDVRLVRTESPEYLSQYAVDFELGGQAALRGYDLPQHSVQAGQSVSVTLYWQGLVLMEENYTAFVHLMDAEGNIVAQHDKQPLEGDWPTSAWQPGETVPDTYTLEIPEQTAAGTYQLRAGLYLLRERRRLPVTGPPGRVVSDGIILDEITVTASEAQARGQGR
;
A
#
# COMPACT_ATOMS: atom_id res chain seq x y z
N VAL A 1 6.10 52.03 18.28
CA VAL A 1 5.55 51.38 19.49
C VAL A 1 4.49 50.35 19.08
N ALA A 2 3.49 50.68 18.26
CA ALA A 2 2.38 49.79 17.90
C ALA A 2 2.84 48.45 17.27
N TRP A 3 3.82 48.42 16.37
CA TRP A 3 4.32 47.22 15.76
C TRP A 3 5.03 46.26 16.73
N ARG A 4 5.72 46.82 17.77
CA ARG A 4 6.36 46.00 18.83
C ARG A 4 5.32 45.34 19.74
N GLU A 5 4.21 46.01 20.02
CA GLU A 5 3.11 45.45 20.80
C GLU A 5 2.37 44.36 20.00
N GLN A 6 2.17 44.58 18.70
CA GLN A 6 1.58 43.60 17.82
C GLN A 6 2.49 42.36 17.71
N LEU A 7 3.80 42.50 17.51
CA LEU A 7 4.77 41.42 17.53
C LEU A 7 4.75 40.64 18.85
N ARG A 8 4.63 41.33 20.01
CA ARG A 8 4.51 40.65 21.30
C ARG A 8 3.23 39.85 21.45
N ARG A 9 2.13 40.26 20.83
CA ARG A 9 0.85 39.52 20.81
C ARG A 9 0.89 38.31 19.85
N GLU A 10 1.60 38.44 18.74
CA GLU A 10 1.68 37.42 17.68
C GLU A 10 2.93 36.54 17.78
N TRP A 11 3.81 36.78 18.80
CA TRP A 11 5.04 36.00 18.93
C TRP A 11 4.82 34.48 18.89
N GLY A 12 3.81 33.98 19.60
CA GLY A 12 3.53 32.53 19.65
C GLY A 12 3.23 31.93 18.29
N ILE A 13 2.44 32.62 17.46
CA ILE A 13 2.12 32.12 16.11
C ILE A 13 3.29 32.26 15.16
N LEU A 14 4.11 33.29 15.30
CA LEU A 14 5.32 33.44 14.48
C LEU A 14 6.31 32.30 14.75
N VAL A 15 6.50 31.91 16.02
CA VAL A 15 7.31 30.75 16.37
C VAL A 15 6.73 29.45 15.75
N VAL A 16 5.42 29.23 15.84
CA VAL A 16 4.76 28.06 15.23
C VAL A 16 4.95 28.05 13.70
N ALA A 17 4.81 29.21 13.05
CA ALA A 17 5.02 29.31 11.60
C ALA A 17 6.48 29.00 11.19
N VAL A 18 7.45 29.49 11.95
CA VAL A 18 8.88 29.18 11.72
C VAL A 18 9.16 27.69 11.94
N LEU A 19 8.65 27.12 13.04
CA LEU A 19 8.78 25.67 13.29
C LEU A 19 8.14 24.84 12.18
N PHE A 20 7.00 25.26 11.66
CA PHE A 20 6.36 24.60 10.51
C PHE A 20 7.21 24.68 9.24
N VAL A 21 7.80 25.87 8.95
CA VAL A 21 8.71 26.04 7.81
C VAL A 21 9.92 25.11 7.92
N LEU A 22 10.51 25.00 9.12
CA LEU A 22 11.62 24.08 9.36
C LEU A 22 11.19 22.61 9.20
N LEU A 23 10.04 22.25 9.76
CA LEU A 23 9.48 20.90 9.67
C LEU A 23 9.16 20.52 8.22
N SER A 24 8.37 21.34 7.54
CA SER A 24 7.98 21.05 6.14
C SER A 24 9.18 21.17 5.18
N GLY A 25 10.15 22.07 5.49
CA GLY A 25 11.43 22.12 4.79
C GLY A 25 12.23 20.82 4.93
N THR A 26 12.21 20.19 6.13
CA THR A 26 12.81 18.86 6.34
C THR A 26 12.14 17.81 5.46
N TYR A 27 10.80 17.79 5.38
CA TYR A 27 10.09 16.91 4.45
C TYR A 27 10.51 17.17 3.00
N SER A 28 10.63 18.42 2.57
CA SER A 28 11.04 18.79 1.20
C SER A 28 12.41 18.22 0.80
N VAL A 29 13.33 18.10 1.76
CA VAL A 29 14.67 17.55 1.54
C VAL A 29 14.70 16.03 1.62
N VAL A 30 13.94 15.44 2.54
CA VAL A 30 13.93 13.99 2.79
C VAL A 30 13.12 13.22 1.75
N ILE A 31 12.07 13.84 1.21
CA ILE A 31 11.24 13.22 0.17
C ILE A 31 11.97 13.34 -1.17
N PRO A 32 12.33 12.22 -1.83
CA PRO A 32 12.94 12.26 -3.15
C PRO A 32 12.01 12.95 -4.16
N MET A 33 12.53 13.34 -5.32
CA MET A 33 11.71 14.00 -6.35
C MET A 33 10.59 13.08 -6.83
N PHE A 34 9.38 13.66 -7.00
CA PHE A 34 8.22 12.99 -7.58
C PHE A 34 7.64 11.83 -6.75
N GLU A 35 8.04 11.71 -5.48
CA GLU A 35 7.52 10.70 -4.56
C GLU A 35 6.35 11.20 -3.71
N THR A 36 5.80 12.36 -4.03
CA THR A 36 4.51 12.82 -3.52
C THR A 36 3.42 12.63 -4.59
N PRO A 37 2.15 12.45 -4.19
CA PRO A 37 1.09 12.19 -5.15
C PRO A 37 0.96 13.32 -6.18
N ASP A 38 0.94 12.97 -7.46
CA ASP A 38 0.77 13.83 -8.63
C ASP A 38 1.89 14.87 -8.85
N GLU A 39 2.93 14.93 -7.99
CA GLU A 39 4.00 15.93 -8.04
C GLU A 39 4.70 15.97 -9.41
N LEU A 40 4.94 14.80 -10.02
CA LEU A 40 5.51 14.72 -11.35
C LEU A 40 4.71 15.57 -12.36
N HIS A 41 3.40 15.33 -12.41
CA HIS A 41 2.51 15.99 -13.36
C HIS A 41 2.35 17.50 -13.09
N HIS A 42 2.26 17.85 -11.80
CA HIS A 42 2.24 19.24 -11.36
C HIS A 42 3.53 19.98 -11.72
N TYR A 43 4.70 19.36 -11.47
CA TYR A 43 5.98 19.99 -11.81
C TYR A 43 6.17 20.16 -13.31
N PHE A 44 5.83 19.15 -14.11
CA PHE A 44 5.94 19.26 -15.56
C PHE A 44 4.97 20.29 -16.17
N TYR A 45 3.85 20.59 -15.50
CA TYR A 45 3.04 21.73 -15.86
C TYR A 45 3.74 23.06 -15.54
N VAL A 46 4.35 23.18 -14.36
CA VAL A 46 5.20 24.33 -14.00
C VAL A 46 6.31 24.52 -15.03
N LYS A 47 7.07 23.45 -15.33
CA LYS A 47 8.15 23.47 -16.32
C LYS A 47 7.67 23.87 -17.70
N HIS A 48 6.55 23.33 -18.17
CA HIS A 48 5.96 23.68 -19.45
C HIS A 48 5.73 25.21 -19.59
N LEU A 49 5.23 25.84 -18.54
CA LEU A 49 5.05 27.29 -18.52
C LEU A 49 6.38 28.05 -18.38
N ALA A 50 7.31 27.53 -17.57
CA ALA A 50 8.64 28.11 -17.35
C ALA A 50 9.47 28.13 -18.65
N ASP A 51 9.30 27.12 -19.50
CA ASP A 51 9.92 27.00 -20.83
C ASP A 51 9.29 27.96 -21.86
N GLY A 52 8.28 28.78 -21.47
CA GLY A 52 7.61 29.76 -22.34
C GLY A 52 6.51 29.16 -23.23
N ASN A 53 6.09 27.93 -22.98
CA ASN A 53 5.01 27.33 -23.77
C ASN A 53 3.63 27.90 -23.40
N PRO A 54 2.65 27.85 -24.31
CA PRO A 54 1.29 28.28 -24.04
C PRO A 54 0.60 27.40 -23.03
N LEU A 55 -0.54 27.88 -22.50
CA LEU A 55 -1.37 27.08 -21.58
C LEU A 55 -1.73 25.72 -22.17
N PRO A 56 -1.52 24.61 -21.45
CA PRO A 56 -1.80 23.26 -21.94
C PRO A 56 -3.23 23.09 -22.44
N VAL A 57 -3.39 22.30 -23.50
CA VAL A 57 -4.68 21.76 -23.92
C VAL A 57 -4.68 20.28 -23.58
N GLN A 58 -5.54 19.87 -22.66
CA GLN A 58 -5.58 18.49 -22.22
C GLN A 58 -6.16 17.57 -23.29
N ASP A 59 -5.38 16.57 -23.67
CA ASP A 59 -5.75 15.53 -24.62
C ASP A 59 -5.49 14.16 -23.96
N PRO A 60 -6.48 13.24 -23.93
CA PRO A 60 -6.31 11.90 -23.41
C PRO A 60 -5.25 11.07 -24.15
N GLU A 61 -4.96 11.38 -25.42
CA GLU A 61 -3.94 10.70 -26.21
C GLU A 61 -2.54 11.32 -26.03
N SER A 62 -2.42 12.40 -25.25
CA SER A 62 -1.14 13.09 -25.05
C SER A 62 -0.23 12.29 -24.10
N GLU A 63 0.99 12.02 -24.55
CA GLU A 63 2.07 11.43 -23.73
C GLU A 63 2.83 12.49 -22.90
N ALA A 64 2.42 13.76 -22.94
CA ALA A 64 3.07 14.82 -22.19
C ALA A 64 2.99 14.56 -20.67
N LEU A 65 4.11 14.75 -19.97
CA LEU A 65 4.20 14.48 -18.53
C LEU A 65 3.26 15.35 -17.68
N TRP A 66 2.77 16.47 -18.21
CA TRP A 66 1.75 17.32 -17.58
C TRP A 66 0.31 16.92 -17.95
N ALA A 67 0.08 15.95 -18.84
CA ALA A 67 -1.24 15.66 -19.41
C ALA A 67 -2.33 15.43 -18.38
N GLN A 68 -2.01 14.78 -17.26
CA GLN A 68 -2.96 14.55 -16.16
C GLN A 68 -3.53 15.87 -15.60
N GLU A 69 -2.71 16.92 -15.50
CA GLU A 69 -3.05 18.19 -14.86
C GLU A 69 -3.39 19.31 -15.87
N GLY A 70 -3.39 19.02 -17.18
CA GLY A 70 -3.51 20.01 -18.24
C GLY A 70 -4.81 20.82 -18.24
N SER A 71 -5.90 20.35 -17.64
CA SER A 71 -7.16 21.06 -17.46
C SER A 71 -7.27 21.80 -16.12
N GLN A 72 -6.29 21.68 -15.23
CA GLN A 72 -6.29 22.39 -13.95
C GLN A 72 -6.06 23.89 -14.14
N PRO A 73 -6.75 24.75 -13.34
CA PRO A 73 -6.56 26.19 -13.42
C PRO A 73 -5.12 26.61 -13.15
N PRO A 74 -4.57 27.61 -13.89
CA PRO A 74 -3.13 27.80 -14.07
C PRO A 74 -2.42 28.60 -12.98
N LEU A 75 -3.09 29.20 -12.00
CA LEU A 75 -2.47 30.22 -11.13
C LEU A 75 -1.28 29.66 -10.33
N TYR A 76 -1.40 28.47 -9.71
CA TYR A 76 -0.30 27.87 -8.98
C TYR A 76 0.90 27.57 -9.90
N TYR A 77 0.65 27.03 -11.07
CA TYR A 77 1.69 26.66 -12.04
C TYR A 77 2.40 27.89 -12.60
N ALA A 78 1.67 29.00 -12.84
CA ALA A 78 2.26 30.25 -13.24
C ALA A 78 3.15 30.87 -12.16
N LEU A 79 2.74 30.78 -10.88
CA LEU A 79 3.59 31.20 -9.77
C LEU A 79 4.84 30.32 -9.64
N GLY A 80 4.69 29.00 -9.79
CA GLY A 80 5.81 28.06 -9.83
C GLY A 80 6.78 28.38 -10.97
N ALA A 81 6.27 28.60 -12.17
CA ALA A 81 7.06 28.98 -13.33
C ALA A 81 7.81 30.30 -13.10
N LEU A 82 7.15 31.32 -12.54
CA LEU A 82 7.76 32.61 -12.24
C LEU A 82 9.00 32.50 -11.35
N VAL A 83 8.94 31.63 -10.31
CA VAL A 83 10.06 31.46 -9.36
C VAL A 83 11.15 30.52 -9.87
N SER A 84 10.89 29.69 -10.88
CA SER A 84 11.84 28.69 -11.38
C SER A 84 12.34 28.89 -12.81
N SER A 85 11.76 29.83 -13.60
CA SER A 85 12.08 30.05 -15.02
C SER A 85 13.52 30.50 -15.31
N TRP A 86 14.26 30.96 -14.32
CA TRP A 86 15.67 31.34 -14.43
C TRP A 86 16.63 30.14 -14.32
N ILE A 87 16.13 28.94 -14.01
CA ILE A 87 16.92 27.73 -13.83
C ILE A 87 16.87 26.94 -15.14
N ASP A 88 18.04 26.57 -15.67
CA ASP A 88 18.14 25.65 -16.81
C ASP A 88 17.75 24.22 -16.35
N THR A 89 16.69 23.70 -16.95
CA THR A 89 16.13 22.37 -16.65
C THR A 89 16.18 21.46 -17.89
N SER A 90 17.17 21.65 -18.77
CA SER A 90 17.38 20.80 -19.95
C SER A 90 17.72 19.34 -19.60
N ASP A 91 18.20 19.12 -18.38
CA ASP A 91 18.51 17.81 -17.79
C ASP A 91 17.27 16.99 -17.38
N ALA A 92 16.07 17.58 -17.42
CA ALA A 92 14.86 17.01 -16.79
C ALA A 92 14.54 15.58 -17.23
N LEU A 93 14.60 15.28 -18.53
CA LEU A 93 14.28 13.94 -19.04
C LEU A 93 15.36 12.91 -18.71
N SER A 94 16.61 13.33 -18.56
CA SER A 94 17.73 12.42 -18.23
C SER A 94 17.71 11.94 -16.78
N LEU A 95 17.04 12.69 -15.90
CA LEU A 95 16.86 12.34 -14.47
C LEU A 95 15.61 11.49 -14.22
N LEU A 96 14.73 11.36 -15.22
CA LEU A 96 13.52 10.54 -15.08
C LEU A 96 13.82 9.08 -15.41
N TRP A 97 13.84 8.27 -14.38
CA TRP A 97 14.01 6.82 -14.49
C TRP A 97 12.82 6.10 -13.84
N PRO A 98 11.76 5.81 -14.58
CA PRO A 98 10.55 5.19 -14.02
C PRO A 98 10.83 3.81 -13.43
N ASN A 99 10.28 3.53 -12.25
CA ASN A 99 10.20 2.19 -11.72
C ASN A 99 8.95 1.49 -12.30
N GLN A 100 9.15 0.52 -13.17
CA GLN A 100 8.04 -0.22 -13.83
C GLN A 100 7.22 -1.07 -12.83
N HIS A 101 7.83 -1.44 -11.70
CA HIS A 101 7.22 -2.22 -10.63
C HIS A 101 6.61 -1.34 -9.52
N ALA A 102 6.54 -0.01 -9.72
CA ALA A 102 6.05 0.92 -8.69
C ALA A 102 4.68 0.53 -8.14
N ASN A 103 4.59 0.43 -6.82
CA ASN A 103 3.37 0.06 -6.12
C ASN A 103 2.68 1.32 -5.58
N LEU A 104 1.80 1.91 -6.40
CA LEU A 104 1.11 3.15 -6.08
C LEU A 104 -0.25 2.87 -5.43
N GLY A 105 -0.60 3.65 -4.40
CA GLY A 105 -1.92 3.59 -3.75
C GLY A 105 -2.17 2.38 -2.84
N ASN A 106 -1.20 1.47 -2.68
CA ASN A 106 -1.37 0.30 -1.82
C ASN A 106 -0.35 0.29 -0.65
N PRO A 107 -0.76 0.72 0.55
CA PRO A 107 0.12 0.73 1.72
C PRO A 107 0.40 -0.65 2.31
N LEU A 108 -0.39 -1.68 1.96
CA LEU A 108 -0.27 -3.02 2.53
C LEU A 108 0.82 -3.85 1.86
N GLN A 109 1.12 -3.59 0.60
CA GLN A 109 2.16 -4.29 -0.13
C GLN A 109 3.54 -3.77 0.28
N ALA A 110 4.45 -4.67 0.60
CA ALA A 110 5.84 -4.34 0.87
C ALA A 110 6.58 -3.94 -0.44
N GLY A 111 7.55 -3.03 -0.31
CA GLY A 111 8.45 -2.69 -1.41
C GLY A 111 7.87 -1.86 -2.55
N ASN A 112 8.70 -1.56 -3.53
CA ASN A 112 8.38 -0.77 -4.73
C ASN A 112 7.65 0.53 -4.42
N LYS A 113 8.11 1.24 -3.37
CA LYS A 113 7.46 2.47 -2.88
C LYS A 113 7.79 3.69 -3.75
N ASN A 114 8.87 3.63 -4.50
CA ASN A 114 9.34 4.68 -5.38
C ASN A 114 8.66 4.61 -6.75
N ARG A 115 8.18 5.76 -7.22
CA ARG A 115 7.67 5.93 -8.59
C ARG A 115 8.81 6.01 -9.61
N VAL A 116 9.91 6.65 -9.21
CA VAL A 116 11.12 6.78 -10.02
C VAL A 116 12.33 6.26 -9.24
N VAL A 117 13.36 5.86 -9.96
CA VAL A 117 14.64 5.46 -9.37
C VAL A 117 15.43 6.71 -9.04
N HIS A 118 15.86 6.84 -7.79
CA HIS A 118 16.65 7.98 -7.31
C HIS A 118 18.13 7.67 -7.41
N THR A 119 18.93 8.69 -7.75
CA THR A 119 20.37 8.56 -7.91
C THR A 119 21.11 9.69 -7.18
N GLU A 120 22.43 9.61 -7.11
CA GLU A 120 23.27 10.67 -6.56
C GLU A 120 23.09 12.02 -7.29
N GLY A 121 22.55 12.02 -8.51
CA GLY A 121 22.21 13.25 -9.24
C GLY A 121 21.17 14.13 -8.55
N GLU A 122 20.41 13.59 -7.61
CA GLU A 122 19.45 14.34 -6.79
C GLU A 122 20.07 14.91 -5.48
N ALA A 123 21.33 14.58 -5.21
CA ALA A 123 21.98 15.00 -3.96
C ALA A 123 22.39 16.47 -3.97
N TRP A 124 22.53 17.07 -2.77
CA TRP A 124 23.08 18.40 -2.60
C TRP A 124 24.56 18.45 -3.04
N PRO A 125 25.02 19.51 -3.75
CA PRO A 125 24.32 20.76 -4.10
C PRO A 125 23.36 20.58 -5.29
N TYR A 126 22.13 21.13 -5.15
CA TYR A 126 21.09 21.01 -6.16
C TYR A 126 21.42 21.84 -7.41
N GLY A 127 21.20 21.29 -8.58
CA GLY A 127 21.31 21.94 -9.89
C GLY A 127 20.16 21.53 -10.80
N GLY A 128 20.03 22.16 -11.95
CA GLY A 128 19.09 21.77 -13.00
C GLY A 128 17.65 21.60 -12.52
N MET A 129 17.01 20.54 -12.97
CA MET A 129 15.64 20.21 -12.57
C MET A 129 15.48 20.04 -11.05
N VAL A 130 16.46 19.43 -10.38
CA VAL A 130 16.41 19.20 -8.93
C VAL A 130 16.25 20.51 -8.18
N LEU A 131 17.06 21.53 -8.53
CA LEU A 131 16.96 22.87 -7.94
C LEU A 131 15.59 23.50 -8.20
N ALA A 132 15.08 23.38 -9.44
CA ALA A 132 13.80 23.94 -9.79
C ALA A 132 12.64 23.32 -9.00
N VAL A 133 12.62 21.98 -8.84
CA VAL A 133 11.65 21.28 -7.99
C VAL A 133 11.70 21.79 -6.56
N HIS A 134 12.91 21.91 -5.96
CA HIS A 134 13.06 22.38 -4.59
C HIS A 134 12.63 23.85 -4.43
N VAL A 135 12.91 24.73 -5.38
CA VAL A 135 12.45 26.13 -5.36
C VAL A 135 10.92 26.19 -5.34
N VAL A 136 10.24 25.39 -6.15
CA VAL A 136 8.76 25.34 -6.17
C VAL A 136 8.20 24.67 -4.91
N ARG A 137 8.87 23.65 -4.37
CA ARG A 137 8.52 23.06 -3.07
C ARG A 137 8.60 24.10 -1.94
N TRP A 138 9.65 24.95 -1.93
CA TRP A 138 9.76 26.01 -0.94
C TRP A 138 8.67 27.08 -1.06
N LEU A 139 8.22 27.40 -2.28
CA LEU A 139 7.04 28.24 -2.49
C LEU A 139 5.81 27.60 -1.82
N SER A 140 5.61 26.32 -1.97
CA SER A 140 4.53 25.54 -1.34
C SER A 140 4.63 25.54 0.19
N VAL A 141 5.83 25.37 0.75
CA VAL A 141 6.09 25.45 2.21
C VAL A 141 5.65 26.81 2.78
N LEU A 142 5.95 27.91 2.06
CA LEU A 142 5.52 29.24 2.47
C LEU A 142 4.00 29.43 2.43
N MET A 143 3.32 28.83 1.44
CA MET A 143 1.84 28.79 1.38
C MET A 143 1.26 27.99 2.57
N GLY A 144 1.88 26.85 2.92
CA GLY A 144 1.53 26.09 4.12
C GLY A 144 1.67 26.89 5.42
N ALA A 145 2.78 27.61 5.58
CA ALA A 145 2.99 28.51 6.72
C ALA A 145 1.94 29.64 6.76
N GLY A 146 1.55 30.18 5.60
CA GLY A 146 0.42 31.11 5.47
C GLY A 146 -0.88 30.52 5.98
N THR A 147 -1.16 29.25 5.66
CA THR A 147 -2.34 28.52 6.15
C THR A 147 -2.32 28.39 7.69
N VAL A 148 -1.19 28.05 8.28
CA VAL A 148 -1.02 27.95 9.74
C VAL A 148 -1.32 29.31 10.41
N TYR A 149 -0.76 30.40 9.87
CA TYR A 149 -1.02 31.75 10.37
C TYR A 149 -2.50 32.14 10.23
N LEU A 150 -3.10 31.90 9.06
CA LEU A 150 -4.52 32.21 8.80
C LEU A 150 -5.45 31.38 9.69
N THR A 151 -5.11 30.13 9.99
CA THR A 151 -5.86 29.31 10.95
C THR A 151 -5.90 29.95 12.34
N TYR A 152 -4.77 30.49 12.81
CA TYR A 152 -4.73 31.27 14.05
C TYR A 152 -5.69 32.45 14.01
N ARG A 153 -5.74 33.20 12.88
CA ARG A 153 -6.64 34.37 12.71
C ARG A 153 -8.11 33.95 12.70
N VAL A 154 -8.44 32.90 11.92
CA VAL A 154 -9.81 32.34 11.87
C VAL A 154 -10.27 31.91 13.25
N ALA A 155 -9.47 31.15 13.98
CA ALA A 155 -9.81 30.67 15.32
C ALA A 155 -9.93 31.81 16.34
N GLY A 156 -9.08 32.84 16.24
CA GLY A 156 -9.12 34.03 17.11
C GLY A 156 -10.37 34.86 16.92
N ASP A 157 -10.77 35.04 15.66
CA ASP A 157 -11.97 35.79 15.33
C ASP A 157 -13.27 35.02 15.60
N LEU A 158 -13.27 33.68 15.44
CA LEU A 158 -14.40 32.82 15.78
C LEU A 158 -14.66 32.76 17.28
N LEU A 159 -13.61 32.70 18.10
CA LEU A 159 -13.69 32.42 19.53
C LEU A 159 -12.85 33.41 20.37
N PRO A 160 -13.16 34.71 20.31
CA PRO A 160 -12.34 35.75 20.96
C PRO A 160 -12.27 35.63 22.50
N GLU A 161 -13.28 35.00 23.10
CA GLU A 161 -13.35 34.82 24.57
C GLU A 161 -12.55 33.60 25.07
N ARG A 162 -11.88 32.89 24.19
CA ARG A 162 -11.15 31.65 24.51
C ARG A 162 -9.66 31.79 24.23
N PRO A 163 -8.88 32.47 25.09
CA PRO A 163 -7.44 32.63 24.91
C PRO A 163 -6.76 31.26 24.87
N GLY A 164 -5.72 31.11 24.02
CA GLY A 164 -4.96 29.86 23.80
C GLY A 164 -5.57 28.90 22.78
N LEU A 165 -6.87 28.96 22.51
CA LEU A 165 -7.50 28.11 21.48
C LEU A 165 -7.02 28.44 20.05
N PRO A 166 -6.82 29.73 19.66
CA PRO A 166 -6.30 30.06 18.34
C PRO A 166 -4.91 29.46 18.11
N LEU A 167 -4.02 29.55 19.12
CA LEU A 167 -2.68 28.99 19.03
C LEU A 167 -2.75 27.44 18.95
N ALA A 168 -3.60 26.80 19.76
CA ALA A 168 -3.76 25.36 19.72
C ALA A 168 -4.27 24.84 18.34
N ALA A 169 -5.20 25.59 17.69
CA ALA A 169 -5.68 25.25 16.35
C ALA A 169 -4.56 25.37 15.29
N ALA A 170 -3.75 26.43 15.37
CA ALA A 170 -2.62 26.62 14.48
C ALA A 170 -1.52 25.55 14.68
N VAL A 171 -1.20 25.20 15.94
CA VAL A 171 -0.26 24.13 16.29
C VAL A 171 -0.79 22.78 15.79
N LEU A 172 -2.09 22.51 15.94
CA LEU A 172 -2.68 21.28 15.40
C LEU A 172 -2.44 21.16 13.90
N VAL A 173 -2.76 22.20 13.12
CA VAL A 173 -2.52 22.19 11.66
C VAL A 173 -1.05 21.99 11.36
N ALA A 174 -0.16 22.72 12.04
CA ALA A 174 1.28 22.63 11.84
C ALA A 174 1.86 21.23 12.16
N CYS A 175 1.21 20.50 13.08
CA CYS A 175 1.67 19.18 13.54
C CYS A 175 1.01 18.00 12.81
N ILE A 176 0.05 18.21 11.89
CA ILE A 176 -0.50 17.10 11.08
C ILE A 176 0.59 16.65 10.09
N PRO A 177 1.13 15.41 10.23
CA PRO A 177 2.23 14.94 9.37
C PRO A 177 1.90 15.00 7.87
N GLN A 178 0.66 14.63 7.51
CA GLN A 178 0.21 14.68 6.12
C GLN A 178 0.16 16.10 5.57
N PHE A 179 -0.19 17.10 6.41
CA PHE A 179 -0.21 18.49 5.97
C PHE A 179 1.21 19.02 5.74
N ALA A 180 2.16 18.68 6.63
CA ALA A 180 3.57 19.02 6.44
C ALA A 180 4.15 18.35 5.17
N PHE A 181 3.80 17.09 4.92
CA PHE A 181 4.19 16.32 3.74
C PHE A 181 3.67 16.96 2.44
N ILE A 182 2.38 17.27 2.35
CA ILE A 182 1.78 17.90 1.15
C ILE A 182 2.29 19.34 0.96
N SER A 183 2.53 20.07 2.04
CA SER A 183 3.12 21.42 1.97
C SER A 183 4.55 21.42 1.45
N ALA A 184 5.24 20.28 1.50
CA ALA A 184 6.59 20.09 0.98
C ALA A 184 6.63 19.61 -0.49
N ALA A 185 5.48 19.54 -1.17
CA ALA A 185 5.33 19.04 -2.53
C ALA A 185 5.02 20.14 -3.55
N VAL A 186 5.33 19.88 -4.81
CA VAL A 186 4.83 20.69 -5.92
C VAL A 186 3.39 20.26 -6.21
N THR A 187 2.41 21.02 -5.70
CA THR A 187 0.99 20.75 -5.91
C THR A 187 0.14 22.00 -5.72
N ASN A 188 -0.90 22.17 -6.55
CA ASN A 188 -1.85 23.28 -6.45
C ASN A 188 -2.71 23.23 -5.16
N ASP A 189 -2.68 22.11 -4.43
CA ASP A 189 -3.33 21.98 -3.12
C ASP A 189 -2.83 23.05 -2.13
N ASN A 190 -1.56 23.36 -2.13
CA ASN A 190 -0.97 24.31 -1.17
C ASN A 190 -1.56 25.72 -1.31
N LEU A 191 -1.75 26.19 -2.52
CA LEU A 191 -2.34 27.50 -2.77
C LEU A 191 -3.85 27.53 -2.46
N ILE A 192 -4.60 26.50 -2.87
CA ILE A 192 -6.04 26.48 -2.61
C ILE A 192 -6.35 26.34 -1.11
N ILE A 193 -5.56 25.61 -0.33
CA ILE A 193 -5.72 25.48 1.11
C ILE A 193 -5.53 26.85 1.78
N MET A 194 -4.48 27.60 1.42
CA MET A 194 -4.21 28.93 1.94
C MET A 194 -5.33 29.91 1.55
N LEU A 195 -5.72 29.94 0.28
CA LEU A 195 -6.76 30.86 -0.21
C LEU A 195 -8.15 30.54 0.38
N SER A 196 -8.47 29.26 0.58
CA SER A 196 -9.72 28.86 1.25
C SER A 196 -9.75 29.34 2.70
N THR A 197 -8.63 29.20 3.42
CA THR A 197 -8.53 29.69 4.81
C THR A 197 -8.61 31.23 4.87
N LEU A 198 -8.00 31.93 3.90
CA LEU A 198 -8.11 33.39 3.78
C LEU A 198 -9.56 33.83 3.47
N ALA A 199 -10.23 33.14 2.54
CA ALA A 199 -11.64 33.41 2.22
C ALA A 199 -12.55 33.22 3.47
N LEU A 200 -12.36 32.15 4.22
CA LEU A 200 -13.10 31.92 5.47
C LEU A 200 -12.88 33.04 6.49
N TRP A 201 -11.63 33.52 6.62
CA TRP A 201 -11.33 34.63 7.52
C TRP A 201 -12.03 35.93 7.09
N LEU A 202 -12.00 36.27 5.79
CA LEU A 202 -12.69 37.44 5.24
C LEU A 202 -14.22 37.35 5.38
N LEU A 203 -14.81 36.18 5.07
CA LEU A 203 -16.24 35.91 5.23
C LEU A 203 -16.68 36.02 6.69
N LEU A 204 -15.84 35.57 7.63
CA LEU A 204 -16.09 35.75 9.06
C LEU A 204 -16.14 37.22 9.44
N GLY A 205 -15.24 38.05 8.89
CA GLY A 205 -15.27 39.51 9.05
C GLY A 205 -16.58 40.13 8.56
N VAL A 206 -17.13 39.65 7.43
CA VAL A 206 -18.46 40.07 6.93
C VAL A 206 -19.56 39.65 7.89
N LEU A 207 -19.57 38.42 8.36
CA LEU A 207 -20.58 37.91 9.33
C LEU A 207 -20.57 38.65 10.66
N ARG A 208 -19.41 39.11 11.09
CA ARG A 208 -19.25 39.89 12.34
C ARG A 208 -19.64 41.37 12.18
N GLY A 209 -19.97 41.82 10.98
CA GLY A 209 -20.26 43.23 10.71
C GLY A 209 -19.02 44.15 10.77
N GLN A 210 -17.81 43.58 10.61
CA GLN A 210 -16.54 44.32 10.64
C GLN A 210 -16.00 44.56 9.20
N ALA A 211 -16.77 44.20 8.18
CA ALA A 211 -16.37 44.34 6.80
C ALA A 211 -16.30 45.81 6.36
N THR A 212 -15.25 46.13 5.64
CA THR A 212 -15.08 47.40 4.96
C THR A 212 -15.09 47.17 3.46
N GLN A 213 -15.12 48.22 2.64
CA GLN A 213 -14.99 48.07 1.20
C GLN A 213 -13.72 47.31 0.79
N ARG A 214 -12.61 47.50 1.53
CA ARG A 214 -11.36 46.74 1.32
C ARG A 214 -11.56 45.26 1.55
N THR A 215 -12.42 44.89 2.53
CA THR A 215 -12.74 43.47 2.80
C THR A 215 -13.45 42.83 1.62
N PHE A 216 -14.40 43.50 1.00
CA PHE A 216 -15.12 42.96 -0.19
C PHE A 216 -14.21 42.88 -1.40
N VAL A 217 -13.31 43.87 -1.61
CA VAL A 217 -12.30 43.79 -2.66
C VAL A 217 -11.35 42.61 -2.43
N ALA A 218 -10.79 42.48 -1.21
CA ALA A 218 -9.92 41.37 -0.86
C ALA A 218 -10.62 40.01 -1.02
N LEU A 219 -11.90 39.93 -0.62
CA LEU A 219 -12.70 38.71 -0.80
C LEU A 219 -12.85 38.35 -2.29
N GLY A 220 -13.20 39.31 -3.13
CA GLY A 220 -13.34 39.09 -4.58
C GLY A 220 -12.04 38.65 -5.24
N LEU A 221 -10.91 39.26 -4.88
CA LEU A 221 -9.58 38.85 -5.35
C LEU A 221 -9.26 37.42 -4.86
N THR A 222 -9.52 37.11 -3.60
CA THR A 222 -9.25 35.80 -3.01
C THR A 222 -10.09 34.70 -3.69
N LEU A 223 -11.37 34.94 -3.91
CA LEU A 223 -12.27 33.98 -4.56
C LEU A 223 -11.89 33.75 -6.03
N GLY A 224 -11.50 34.82 -6.74
CA GLY A 224 -11.00 34.70 -8.11
C GLY A 224 -9.70 33.89 -8.18
N CYS A 225 -8.73 34.20 -7.31
CA CYS A 225 -7.49 33.41 -7.22
C CYS A 225 -7.76 31.95 -6.83
N ALA A 226 -8.68 31.69 -5.90
CA ALA A 226 -9.05 30.34 -5.49
C ALA A 226 -9.66 29.54 -6.67
N ALA A 227 -10.60 30.15 -7.41
CA ALA A 227 -11.20 29.55 -8.58
C ALA A 227 -10.18 29.34 -9.74
N LEU A 228 -9.17 30.23 -9.84
CA LEU A 228 -8.07 30.10 -10.83
C LEU A 228 -6.94 29.18 -10.35
N THR A 229 -7.04 28.61 -9.14
CA THR A 229 -6.07 27.65 -8.59
C THR A 229 -6.56 26.21 -8.71
N LYS A 230 -7.81 25.96 -8.35
CA LYS A 230 -8.40 24.60 -8.35
C LYS A 230 -9.93 24.68 -8.43
N ILE A 231 -10.56 23.69 -9.07
CA ILE A 231 -12.03 23.63 -9.20
C ILE A 231 -12.74 23.69 -7.84
N SER A 232 -12.17 23.09 -6.80
CA SER A 232 -12.73 23.15 -5.44
C SER A 232 -12.83 24.59 -4.91
N GLY A 233 -11.99 25.52 -5.39
CA GLY A 233 -12.07 26.94 -5.06
C GLY A 233 -13.35 27.62 -5.54
N ALA A 234 -13.93 27.18 -6.66
CA ALA A 234 -15.21 27.67 -7.13
C ALA A 234 -16.36 27.34 -6.14
N GLY A 235 -16.21 26.30 -5.31
CA GLY A 235 -17.14 25.97 -4.22
C GLY A 235 -17.26 27.05 -3.12
N LEU A 236 -16.30 27.98 -3.02
CA LEU A 236 -16.38 29.13 -2.11
C LEU A 236 -17.36 30.19 -2.61
N LEU A 237 -17.64 30.28 -3.91
CA LEU A 237 -18.55 31.29 -4.48
C LEU A 237 -19.97 31.19 -3.94
N PRO A 238 -20.67 30.04 -3.94
CA PRO A 238 -22.01 29.95 -3.35
C PRO A 238 -22.00 30.19 -1.86
N LEU A 239 -20.95 29.80 -1.12
CA LEU A 239 -20.82 30.12 0.30
C LEU A 239 -20.70 31.62 0.52
N ALA A 240 -19.89 32.33 -0.27
CA ALA A 240 -19.76 33.77 -0.22
C ALA A 240 -21.10 34.47 -0.55
N GLY A 241 -21.82 34.01 -1.58
CA GLY A 241 -23.15 34.48 -1.91
C GLY A 241 -24.13 34.40 -0.74
N LEU A 242 -24.16 33.24 -0.08
CA LEU A 242 -25.01 33.04 1.10
C LEU A 242 -24.67 34.04 2.23
N ILE A 243 -23.38 34.25 2.50
CA ILE A 243 -22.93 35.16 3.55
C ILE A 243 -23.26 36.62 3.20
N LEU A 244 -23.11 37.04 1.94
CA LEU A 244 -23.50 38.38 1.49
C LEU A 244 -25.03 38.61 1.61
N VAL A 245 -25.85 37.60 1.31
CA VAL A 245 -27.28 37.66 1.53
C VAL A 245 -27.59 37.82 3.03
N VAL A 246 -26.97 37.02 3.90
CA VAL A 246 -27.17 37.15 5.36
C VAL A 246 -26.73 38.53 5.85
N HIS A 247 -25.62 39.06 5.32
CA HIS A 247 -25.14 40.41 5.64
C HIS A 247 -26.18 41.47 5.23
N ALA A 248 -26.67 41.44 3.99
CA ALA A 248 -27.66 42.38 3.46
C ALA A 248 -29.00 42.34 4.22
N LEU A 249 -29.46 41.14 4.63
CA LEU A 249 -30.63 40.98 5.45
C LEU A 249 -30.50 41.62 6.84
N ARG A 250 -29.29 41.53 7.45
CA ARG A 250 -28.98 42.17 8.73
C ARG A 250 -28.93 43.70 8.62
N GLU A 251 -28.31 44.19 7.55
CA GLU A 251 -28.23 45.62 7.24
C GLU A 251 -29.56 46.16 6.65
N ARG A 252 -30.54 45.31 6.37
CA ARG A 252 -31.81 45.65 5.73
C ARG A 252 -31.63 46.43 4.42
N SER A 253 -30.59 46.13 3.64
CA SER A 253 -30.21 46.88 2.47
C SER A 253 -29.91 46.00 1.24
N TRP A 254 -30.85 45.90 0.30
CA TRP A 254 -30.64 45.24 -0.98
C TRP A 254 -29.63 45.98 -1.87
N ARG A 255 -29.46 47.29 -1.69
CA ARG A 255 -28.46 48.07 -2.41
C ARG A 255 -27.05 47.66 -1.96
N ALA A 256 -26.86 47.36 -0.69
CA ALA A 256 -25.58 46.82 -0.18
C ALA A 256 -25.27 45.48 -0.82
N LEU A 257 -26.25 44.54 -0.90
CA LEU A 257 -26.06 43.25 -1.57
C LEU A 257 -25.61 43.40 -3.03
N LEU A 258 -26.30 44.27 -3.79
CA LEU A 258 -25.97 44.46 -5.19
C LEU A 258 -24.56 45.09 -5.38
N ARG A 259 -24.23 46.13 -4.59
CA ARG A 259 -22.91 46.75 -4.65
C ARG A 259 -21.78 45.81 -4.24
N GLU A 260 -21.92 45.16 -3.12
CA GLU A 260 -20.91 44.30 -2.54
C GLU A 260 -20.78 43.00 -3.35
N GLY A 261 -21.91 42.43 -3.79
CA GLY A 261 -21.94 41.31 -4.72
C GLY A 261 -21.27 41.62 -6.06
N ALA A 262 -21.56 42.83 -6.63
CA ALA A 262 -20.88 43.25 -7.85
C ALA A 262 -19.37 43.38 -7.68
N ILE A 263 -18.89 43.89 -6.55
CA ILE A 263 -17.45 43.97 -6.25
C ILE A 263 -16.87 42.56 -6.12
N VAL A 264 -17.45 41.72 -5.28
CA VAL A 264 -16.91 40.39 -4.96
C VAL A 264 -16.94 39.47 -6.18
N PHE A 265 -18.09 39.30 -6.80
CA PHE A 265 -18.24 38.38 -7.94
C PHE A 265 -17.70 38.97 -9.25
N GLY A 266 -17.76 40.30 -9.42
CA GLY A 266 -17.16 40.98 -10.57
C GLY A 266 -15.65 40.78 -10.58
N LEU A 267 -14.95 41.02 -9.45
CA LEU A 267 -13.52 40.79 -9.35
C LEU A 267 -13.17 39.28 -9.52
N ALA A 268 -13.94 38.39 -8.90
CA ALA A 268 -13.72 36.95 -9.06
C ALA A 268 -13.84 36.52 -10.52
N PHE A 269 -14.85 37.04 -11.23
CA PHE A 269 -15.05 36.78 -12.67
C PHE A 269 -13.94 37.36 -13.52
N LEU A 270 -13.49 38.57 -13.25
CA LEU A 270 -12.38 39.20 -14.00
C LEU A 270 -11.08 38.38 -13.88
N ILE A 271 -10.81 37.79 -12.72
CA ILE A 271 -9.61 37.00 -12.49
C ILE A 271 -9.74 35.60 -13.08
N ALA A 272 -10.85 34.87 -12.84
CA ALA A 272 -10.97 33.47 -13.17
C ALA A 272 -11.92 33.16 -14.36
N GLY A 273 -12.86 34.06 -14.69
CA GLY A 273 -13.92 33.77 -15.65
C GLY A 273 -13.42 33.38 -17.04
N TRP A 274 -12.33 34.01 -17.48
CA TRP A 274 -11.70 33.71 -18.78
C TRP A 274 -11.24 32.25 -18.87
N TRP A 275 -10.78 31.64 -17.77
CA TRP A 275 -10.34 30.25 -17.75
C TRP A 275 -11.52 29.30 -17.99
N TYR A 276 -12.64 29.51 -17.30
CA TYR A 276 -13.84 28.70 -17.46
C TYR A 276 -14.49 28.88 -18.84
N VAL A 277 -14.44 30.08 -19.40
CA VAL A 277 -14.88 30.34 -20.80
C VAL A 277 -13.97 29.60 -21.79
N ARG A 278 -12.63 29.65 -21.60
CA ARG A 278 -11.68 28.89 -22.41
C ARG A 278 -11.96 27.39 -22.38
N ASN A 279 -12.17 26.84 -21.19
CA ASN A 279 -12.46 25.39 -21.04
C ASN A 279 -13.77 25.00 -21.71
N TRP A 280 -14.79 25.85 -21.63
CA TRP A 280 -16.05 25.65 -22.37
C TRP A 280 -15.81 25.57 -23.86
N TRP A 281 -15.01 26.47 -24.40
CA TRP A 281 -14.67 26.49 -25.84
C TRP A 281 -13.87 25.26 -26.27
N LEU A 282 -12.92 24.83 -25.46
CA LEU A 282 -12.04 23.71 -25.79
C LEU A 282 -12.69 22.36 -25.58
N TYR A 283 -13.45 22.22 -24.51
CA TYR A 283 -13.91 20.89 -24.01
C TYR A 283 -15.42 20.75 -23.97
N GLY A 284 -16.20 21.81 -24.24
CA GLY A 284 -17.65 21.84 -24.02
C GLY A 284 -18.06 21.76 -22.53
N ASP A 285 -17.09 21.80 -21.62
CA ASP A 285 -17.24 21.72 -20.17
C ASP A 285 -16.42 22.84 -19.51
N PRO A 286 -17.05 23.81 -18.85
CA PRO A 286 -16.32 24.94 -18.26
C PRO A 286 -15.33 24.52 -17.18
N THR A 287 -15.53 23.36 -16.55
CA THR A 287 -14.64 22.86 -15.50
C THR A 287 -13.46 22.04 -16.05
N GLY A 288 -13.56 21.51 -17.27
CA GLY A 288 -12.60 20.57 -17.83
C GLY A 288 -12.60 19.21 -17.16
N LEU A 289 -13.55 18.97 -16.24
CA LEU A 289 -13.59 17.77 -15.40
C LEU A 289 -13.76 16.48 -16.22
N ASN A 290 -14.57 16.54 -17.30
CA ASN A 290 -14.78 15.37 -18.14
C ASN A 290 -13.48 14.94 -18.83
N ARG A 291 -12.68 15.89 -19.34
CA ARG A 291 -11.37 15.60 -19.93
C ARG A 291 -10.38 15.03 -18.90
N MET A 292 -10.36 15.59 -17.70
CA MET A 292 -9.54 15.07 -16.61
C MET A 292 -9.89 13.61 -16.28
N LEU A 293 -11.18 13.29 -16.20
CA LEU A 293 -11.65 11.92 -15.94
C LEU A 293 -11.31 10.96 -17.08
N ASP A 294 -11.25 11.44 -18.34
CA ASP A 294 -10.83 10.61 -19.47
C ASP A 294 -9.33 10.26 -19.41
N VAL A 295 -8.51 11.09 -18.79
CA VAL A 295 -7.06 10.85 -18.57
C VAL A 295 -6.80 10.01 -17.29
N VAL A 296 -7.40 10.40 -16.16
CA VAL A 296 -7.16 9.76 -14.86
C VAL A 296 -7.87 8.39 -14.75
N GLY A 297 -8.93 8.21 -15.51
CA GLY A 297 -9.77 7.02 -15.49
C GLY A 297 -11.07 7.23 -14.70
N ARG A 298 -12.14 6.77 -15.30
CA ARG A 298 -13.48 6.75 -14.69
C ARG A 298 -13.65 5.43 -13.93
N ARG A 299 -14.44 5.45 -12.89
CA ARG A 299 -14.87 4.23 -12.22
C ARG A 299 -15.73 3.40 -13.19
N SER A 300 -15.36 2.15 -13.42
CA SER A 300 -16.03 1.26 -14.38
C SER A 300 -17.35 0.70 -13.87
N ALA A 301 -17.53 0.60 -12.55
CA ALA A 301 -18.75 0.10 -11.91
C ALA A 301 -19.35 1.14 -10.96
N SER A 302 -20.68 1.18 -10.89
CA SER A 302 -21.40 1.98 -9.89
C SER A 302 -21.13 1.43 -8.50
N VAL A 303 -20.73 2.29 -7.57
CA VAL A 303 -20.43 1.93 -6.18
C VAL A 303 -21.64 2.16 -5.33
N ASN A 304 -22.03 1.18 -4.54
CA ASN A 304 -23.11 1.34 -3.56
C ASN A 304 -22.60 2.04 -2.27
N GLY A 305 -23.53 2.48 -1.42
CA GLY A 305 -23.17 3.22 -0.19
C GLY A 305 -22.27 2.43 0.77
N LEU A 306 -22.37 1.10 0.83
CA LEU A 306 -21.52 0.25 1.69
C LEU A 306 -20.10 0.19 1.16
N GLN A 307 -19.91 0.10 -0.15
CA GLN A 307 -18.57 0.14 -0.78
C GLN A 307 -17.90 1.49 -0.55
N LEU A 308 -18.66 2.61 -0.63
CA LEU A 308 -18.14 3.94 -0.29
C LEU A 308 -17.71 4.04 1.18
N LEU A 309 -18.43 3.38 2.10
CA LEU A 309 -18.01 3.33 3.50
C LEU A 309 -16.67 2.60 3.67
N GLY A 310 -16.40 1.58 2.86
CA GLY A 310 -15.08 0.91 2.83
C GLY A 310 -13.93 1.85 2.43
N GLU A 311 -14.19 2.81 1.55
CA GLU A 311 -13.17 3.79 1.13
C GLU A 311 -12.89 4.88 2.18
N LEU A 312 -13.73 5.01 3.21
CA LEU A 312 -13.47 5.94 4.32
C LEU A 312 -12.21 5.60 5.12
N GLU A 313 -11.75 4.35 5.08
CA GLU A 313 -10.47 3.99 5.70
C GLU A 313 -9.32 4.69 4.99
N GLY A 314 -9.28 4.67 3.67
CA GLY A 314 -8.29 5.39 2.87
C GLY A 314 -8.32 6.90 3.16
N LEU A 315 -9.51 7.51 3.20
CA LEU A 315 -9.71 8.90 3.58
C LEU A 315 -9.11 9.21 4.96
N ARG A 316 -9.43 8.38 5.95
CA ARG A 316 -9.05 8.52 7.35
C ARG A 316 -7.54 8.45 7.53
N ILE A 317 -6.89 7.41 7.01
CA ILE A 317 -5.44 7.24 7.17
C ILE A 317 -4.65 8.31 6.40
N SER A 318 -5.10 8.68 5.19
CA SER A 318 -4.45 9.69 4.36
C SER A 318 -4.72 11.14 4.77
N PHE A 319 -5.67 11.39 5.68
CA PHE A 319 -5.80 12.68 6.35
C PHE A 319 -4.66 12.92 7.35
N TRP A 320 -4.22 11.87 8.06
CA TRP A 320 -3.27 12.00 9.15
C TRP A 320 -1.82 11.76 8.73
N ALA A 321 -1.52 10.57 8.15
CA ALA A 321 -0.14 10.18 7.86
C ALA A 321 -0.08 9.01 6.87
N LEU A 322 -0.23 9.27 5.59
CA LEU A 322 -0.03 8.28 4.52
C LEU A 322 0.84 8.92 3.44
N PHE A 323 2.11 8.54 3.42
CA PHE A 323 3.14 9.18 2.63
C PHE A 323 3.39 8.46 1.30
N GLY A 324 4.41 8.95 0.55
CA GLY A 324 4.68 8.46 -0.79
C GLY A 324 3.49 8.67 -1.71
N TRP A 325 3.33 7.81 -2.67
CA TRP A 325 2.13 7.73 -3.52
C TRP A 325 1.00 6.98 -2.81
N PHE A 326 0.66 7.37 -1.56
CA PHE A 326 -0.30 6.69 -0.68
C PHE A 326 0.06 5.23 -0.40
N ASN A 327 1.34 4.93 -0.31
CA ASN A 327 1.89 3.59 -0.18
C ASN A 327 2.82 3.42 1.04
N ILE A 328 3.09 4.49 1.81
CA ILE A 328 3.92 4.45 3.01
C ILE A 328 3.04 4.82 4.21
N ALA A 329 2.57 3.80 4.92
CA ALA A 329 1.72 3.97 6.10
C ALA A 329 2.54 3.92 7.40
N VAL A 330 2.03 4.61 8.43
CA VAL A 330 2.53 4.44 9.80
C VAL A 330 1.89 3.22 10.46
N PRO A 331 2.42 2.70 11.59
CA PRO A 331 1.84 1.56 12.30
C PRO A 331 0.36 1.74 12.64
N ARG A 332 -0.44 0.68 12.47
CA ARG A 332 -1.91 0.71 12.65
C ARG A 332 -2.38 1.25 14.00
N TRP A 333 -1.62 1.02 15.08
CA TRP A 333 -1.97 1.49 16.41
C TRP A 333 -1.97 3.04 16.49
N ILE A 334 -1.12 3.73 15.71
CA ILE A 334 -1.08 5.19 15.64
C ILE A 334 -2.41 5.73 15.11
N TYR A 335 -2.94 5.15 14.03
CA TYR A 335 -4.24 5.54 13.50
C TYR A 335 -5.37 5.31 14.52
N ARG A 336 -5.34 4.20 15.28
CA ARG A 336 -6.33 3.95 16.33
C ARG A 336 -6.30 5.03 17.43
N VAL A 337 -5.12 5.49 17.82
CA VAL A 337 -4.96 6.59 18.77
C VAL A 337 -5.52 7.89 18.19
N LEU A 338 -5.21 8.21 16.93
CA LEU A 338 -5.73 9.41 16.24
C LEU A 338 -7.26 9.36 16.10
N ASP A 339 -7.83 8.18 15.86
CA ASP A 339 -9.29 7.97 15.85
C ASP A 339 -9.91 8.25 17.22
N ALA A 340 -9.33 7.70 18.27
CA ALA A 340 -9.81 7.91 19.64
C ALA A 340 -9.77 9.39 20.03
N VAL A 341 -8.70 10.10 19.69
CA VAL A 341 -8.52 11.53 19.93
C VAL A 341 -9.53 12.35 19.11
N SER A 342 -9.78 11.95 17.84
CA SER A 342 -10.80 12.61 16.99
C SER A 342 -12.21 12.40 17.53
N LEU A 343 -12.54 11.16 17.93
CA LEU A 343 -13.83 10.84 18.55
C LEU A 343 -14.03 11.62 19.85
N LEU A 344 -12.99 11.73 20.68
CA LEU A 344 -13.03 12.54 21.89
C LEU A 344 -13.41 14.01 21.58
N ALA A 345 -12.85 14.57 20.49
CA ALA A 345 -13.21 15.93 20.06
C ALA A 345 -14.68 16.01 19.63
N LEU A 346 -15.17 15.07 18.82
CA LEU A 346 -16.57 15.05 18.35
C LEU A 346 -17.55 14.92 19.52
N LEU A 347 -17.28 14.01 20.46
CA LEU A 347 -18.08 13.87 21.69
C LEU A 347 -18.04 15.17 22.52
N GLY A 348 -16.87 15.82 22.60
CA GLY A 348 -16.74 17.11 23.25
C GLY A 348 -17.59 18.21 22.60
N LEU A 349 -17.68 18.25 21.27
CA LEU A 349 -18.58 19.17 20.57
C LEU A 349 -20.05 18.92 20.96
N VAL A 350 -20.47 17.65 20.96
CA VAL A 350 -21.84 17.27 21.37
C VAL A 350 -22.10 17.70 22.82
N VAL A 351 -21.17 17.41 23.74
CA VAL A 351 -21.28 17.83 25.15
C VAL A 351 -21.33 19.36 25.26
N GLY A 352 -20.54 20.09 24.47
CA GLY A 352 -20.56 21.54 24.40
C GLY A 352 -21.91 22.09 23.95
N LEU A 353 -22.55 21.45 22.95
CA LEU A 353 -23.87 21.80 22.47
C LEU A 353 -24.96 21.52 23.54
N LEU A 354 -24.92 20.38 24.21
CA LEU A 354 -25.88 19.97 25.24
C LEU A 354 -25.80 20.82 26.51
N ARG A 355 -24.62 21.34 26.84
CA ARG A 355 -24.43 22.24 28.01
C ARG A 355 -24.89 23.66 27.77
N GLN A 356 -25.31 24.05 26.56
CA GLN A 356 -25.82 25.40 26.31
C GLN A 356 -27.24 25.57 26.89
N PRO A 357 -27.53 26.71 27.54
CA PRO A 357 -28.86 27.02 28.03
C PRO A 357 -29.87 27.09 26.86
N ARG A 358 -31.01 26.42 27.01
CA ARG A 358 -32.08 26.48 26.01
C ARG A 358 -32.56 27.92 25.84
N GLY A 359 -32.57 28.44 24.61
CA GLY A 359 -33.11 29.74 24.24
C GLY A 359 -32.11 30.90 24.12
N ARG A 360 -30.81 30.69 24.42
CA ARG A 360 -29.76 31.72 24.19
C ARG A 360 -28.52 31.11 23.59
N TRP A 361 -28.51 31.03 22.27
CA TRP A 361 -27.30 30.66 21.54
C TRP A 361 -26.33 31.86 21.50
N PRO A 362 -25.13 31.76 22.07
CA PRO A 362 -24.13 32.84 21.94
C PRO A 362 -23.89 33.14 20.46
N SER A 363 -23.68 34.41 20.13
CA SER A 363 -23.38 34.83 18.74
C SER A 363 -22.24 34.04 18.11
N ALA A 364 -21.23 33.66 18.90
CA ALA A 364 -20.10 32.82 18.46
C ALA A 364 -20.55 31.45 17.92
N MET A 365 -21.65 30.88 18.39
CA MET A 365 -22.13 29.59 17.86
C MET A 365 -22.71 29.70 16.45
N TRP A 366 -23.34 30.81 16.10
CA TRP A 366 -23.78 31.08 14.73
C TRP A 366 -22.62 31.23 13.77
N TRP A 367 -21.47 31.77 14.24
CA TRP A 367 -20.30 31.90 13.41
C TRP A 367 -19.63 30.55 13.10
N LEU A 368 -19.80 29.52 13.96
CA LEU A 368 -19.33 28.17 13.72
C LEU A 368 -20.06 27.46 12.55
N LEU A 369 -21.23 27.98 12.15
CA LEU A 369 -21.91 27.46 10.94
C LEU A 369 -21.08 27.70 9.68
N LEU A 370 -20.27 28.77 9.61
CA LEU A 370 -19.44 29.06 8.43
C LEU A 370 -18.39 27.99 8.19
N PRO A 371 -17.46 27.67 9.13
CA PRO A 371 -16.49 26.60 8.94
C PRO A 371 -17.14 25.21 8.80
N SER A 372 -18.27 24.97 9.48
CA SER A 372 -19.01 23.70 9.34
C SER A 372 -19.65 23.55 7.97
N ALA A 373 -20.23 24.62 7.41
CA ALA A 373 -20.81 24.62 6.07
C ALA A 373 -19.74 24.39 4.99
N TRP A 374 -18.56 25.02 5.14
CA TRP A 374 -17.44 24.81 4.23
C TRP A 374 -16.96 23.36 4.26
N LEU A 375 -16.76 22.79 5.44
CA LEU A 375 -16.39 21.37 5.60
C LEU A 375 -17.44 20.43 4.97
N ALA A 376 -18.72 20.71 5.19
CA ALA A 376 -19.80 19.91 4.62
C ALA A 376 -19.85 19.99 3.09
N LEU A 377 -19.64 21.19 2.51
CA LEU A 377 -19.58 21.36 1.06
C LEU A 377 -18.40 20.59 0.42
N LEU A 378 -17.21 20.64 1.04
CA LEU A 378 -16.07 19.88 0.57
C LEU A 378 -16.29 18.37 0.70
N PHE A 379 -16.88 17.93 1.80
CA PHE A 379 -17.18 16.51 1.99
C PHE A 379 -18.22 16.01 0.95
N ALA A 380 -19.24 16.82 0.63
CA ALA A 380 -20.20 16.51 -0.42
C ALA A 380 -19.52 16.45 -1.82
N GLY A 381 -18.61 17.39 -2.09
CA GLY A 381 -17.78 17.40 -3.30
C GLY A 381 -16.89 16.16 -3.40
N LEU A 382 -16.26 15.77 -2.29
CA LEU A 382 -15.44 14.56 -2.20
C LEU A 382 -16.28 13.30 -2.40
N ALA A 383 -17.44 13.20 -1.78
CA ALA A 383 -18.35 12.06 -1.98
C ALA A 383 -18.74 11.92 -3.46
N ARG A 384 -19.07 13.05 -4.13
CA ARG A 384 -19.33 13.05 -5.57
C ARG A 384 -18.09 12.62 -6.38
N TRP A 385 -16.90 13.11 -6.02
CA TRP A 385 -15.63 12.75 -6.69
C TRP A 385 -15.37 11.26 -6.58
N THR A 386 -15.53 10.67 -5.38
CA THR A 386 -15.35 9.24 -5.12
C THR A 386 -16.30 8.37 -5.95
N HIS A 387 -17.51 8.86 -6.28
CA HIS A 387 -18.39 8.17 -7.22
C HIS A 387 -17.88 8.17 -8.67
N LEU A 388 -17.10 9.16 -9.06
CA LEU A 388 -16.61 9.32 -10.44
C LEU A 388 -15.29 8.56 -10.67
N THR A 389 -14.40 8.51 -9.66
CA THR A 389 -13.07 7.88 -9.77
C THR A 389 -12.64 7.29 -8.43
N PRO A 390 -11.85 6.17 -8.41
CA PRO A 390 -11.36 5.55 -7.18
C PRO A 390 -10.18 6.34 -6.59
N ALA A 391 -10.42 7.57 -6.12
CA ALA A 391 -9.38 8.47 -5.61
C ALA A 391 -9.79 9.15 -4.30
N THR A 392 -10.19 8.35 -3.30
CA THR A 392 -10.62 8.84 -1.99
C THR A 392 -9.43 9.16 -1.10
N GLN A 393 -9.08 10.44 -1.00
CA GLN A 393 -7.87 10.92 -0.32
C GLN A 393 -8.20 12.00 0.70
N GLY A 394 -7.62 11.89 1.91
CA GLY A 394 -7.85 12.84 3.02
C GLY A 394 -7.34 14.25 2.74
N ARG A 395 -6.27 14.40 1.92
CA ARG A 395 -5.75 15.73 1.52
C ARG A 395 -6.79 16.59 0.80
N LEU A 396 -7.78 15.97 0.12
CA LEU A 396 -8.84 16.69 -0.58
C LEU A 396 -9.78 17.47 0.38
N LEU A 397 -9.73 17.17 1.68
CA LEU A 397 -10.41 17.95 2.73
C LEU A 397 -9.56 19.09 3.30
N PHE A 398 -8.27 19.19 2.96
CA PHE A 398 -7.39 20.23 3.49
C PHE A 398 -7.78 21.68 3.17
N PRO A 399 -8.51 22.01 2.08
CA PRO A 399 -9.08 23.36 1.96
C PRO A 399 -9.99 23.75 3.14
N ALA A 400 -10.48 22.78 3.94
CA ALA A 400 -11.18 23.04 5.21
C ALA A 400 -10.34 22.69 6.45
N ILE A 401 -9.02 22.57 6.36
CA ILE A 401 -8.17 22.14 7.48
C ILE A 401 -8.28 23.07 8.69
N SER A 402 -8.41 24.38 8.45
CA SER A 402 -8.64 25.38 9.51
C SER A 402 -9.99 25.15 10.22
N SER A 403 -11.03 24.78 9.47
CA SER A 403 -12.35 24.41 10.02
C SER A 403 -12.25 23.18 10.90
N VAL A 404 -11.59 22.12 10.40
CA VAL A 404 -11.36 20.87 11.14
C VAL A 404 -10.60 21.16 12.44
N ALA A 405 -9.50 21.92 12.35
CA ALA A 405 -8.67 22.24 13.52
C ALA A 405 -9.46 23.01 14.59
N VAL A 406 -10.21 24.03 14.20
CA VAL A 406 -11.05 24.81 15.15
C VAL A 406 -12.09 23.90 15.82
N LEU A 407 -12.78 23.05 15.07
CA LEU A 407 -13.78 22.14 15.61
C LEU A 407 -13.16 21.11 16.57
N LEU A 408 -12.04 20.50 16.21
CA LEU A 408 -11.36 19.53 17.07
C LEU A 408 -10.91 20.17 18.39
N VAL A 409 -10.22 21.31 18.32
CA VAL A 409 -9.72 22.00 19.51
C VAL A 409 -10.87 22.51 20.37
N LEU A 410 -11.95 23.00 19.76
CA LEU A 410 -13.16 23.39 20.48
C LEU A 410 -13.76 22.20 21.22
N GLY A 411 -13.88 21.05 20.58
CA GLY A 411 -14.40 19.82 21.20
C GLY A 411 -13.53 19.36 22.37
N TRP A 412 -12.22 19.27 22.19
CA TRP A 412 -11.29 18.90 23.27
C TRP A 412 -11.36 19.86 24.46
N SER A 413 -11.61 21.16 24.21
CA SER A 413 -11.71 22.16 25.27
C SER A 413 -12.86 21.97 26.24
N GLN A 414 -13.83 21.09 25.92
CA GLN A 414 -15.02 20.82 26.75
C GLN A 414 -14.73 19.84 27.91
N TRP A 415 -13.63 19.08 27.82
CA TRP A 415 -13.31 18.03 28.78
C TRP A 415 -12.55 18.51 29.99
N VAL A 416 -11.91 19.70 29.92
CA VAL A 416 -11.06 20.20 30.99
C VAL A 416 -11.42 21.64 31.37
N PRO A 417 -11.25 22.04 32.66
CA PRO A 417 -11.39 23.42 33.11
C PRO A 417 -10.41 24.36 32.39
N LYS A 418 -10.73 25.66 32.35
CA LYS A 418 -9.89 26.66 31.66
C LYS A 418 -8.44 26.64 32.12
N SER A 419 -8.19 26.45 33.43
CA SER A 419 -6.84 26.45 34.04
C SER A 419 -5.97 25.28 33.57
N TRP A 420 -6.55 24.15 33.18
CA TRP A 420 -5.84 22.93 32.76
C TRP A 420 -5.62 22.83 31.23
N ARG A 421 -6.23 23.71 30.45
CA ARG A 421 -6.15 23.70 28.98
C ARG A 421 -4.72 23.77 28.43
N PRO A 422 -3.77 24.59 28.97
CA PRO A 422 -2.41 24.58 28.45
C PRO A 422 -1.73 23.21 28.57
N ALA A 423 -1.89 22.53 29.71
CA ALA A 423 -1.36 21.18 29.90
C ALA A 423 -2.07 20.16 28.98
N TRP A 424 -3.38 20.32 28.81
CA TRP A 424 -4.19 19.47 27.92
C TRP A 424 -3.78 19.57 26.45
N TRP A 425 -3.49 20.80 25.97
CA TRP A 425 -2.90 20.99 24.64
C TRP A 425 -1.54 20.29 24.51
N GLY A 426 -0.69 20.38 25.55
CA GLY A 426 0.58 19.66 25.58
C GLY A 426 0.40 18.16 25.43
N VAL A 427 -0.53 17.55 26.17
CA VAL A 427 -0.80 16.11 26.12
C VAL A 427 -1.31 15.66 24.73
N LEU A 428 -2.16 16.45 24.08
CA LEU A 428 -2.74 16.07 22.79
C LEU A 428 -1.84 16.39 21.59
N LEU A 429 -1.14 17.53 21.63
CA LEU A 429 -0.41 18.04 20.46
C LEU A 429 1.07 17.61 20.45
N ALA A 430 1.70 17.37 21.61
CA ALA A 430 3.09 16.95 21.65
C ALA A 430 3.34 15.58 20.99
N PRO A 431 2.52 14.54 21.22
CA PRO A 431 2.68 13.28 20.49
C PRO A 431 2.52 13.42 18.98
N LEU A 432 1.58 14.27 18.53
CA LEU A 432 1.38 14.55 17.10
C LEU A 432 2.59 15.31 16.52
N PHE A 433 3.15 16.27 17.26
CA PHE A 433 4.38 16.96 16.88
C PHE A 433 5.55 15.98 16.75
N VAL A 434 5.73 15.09 17.75
CA VAL A 434 6.78 14.06 17.72
C VAL A 434 6.59 13.14 16.50
N LEU A 435 5.37 12.69 16.24
CA LEU A 435 5.06 11.88 15.04
C LEU A 435 5.44 12.64 13.77
N SER A 436 5.09 13.93 13.67
CA SER A 436 5.37 14.74 12.48
C SER A 436 6.88 14.95 12.27
N VAL A 437 7.64 15.19 13.35
CA VAL A 437 9.11 15.35 13.28
C VAL A 437 9.82 14.06 12.93
N LEU A 438 9.34 12.92 13.44
CA LEU A 438 9.99 11.63 13.23
C LEU A 438 9.60 10.95 11.92
N SER A 439 8.44 11.27 11.35
CA SER A 439 7.93 10.58 10.14
C SER A 439 8.89 10.62 8.94
N PRO A 440 9.58 11.72 8.61
CA PRO A 440 10.56 11.74 7.54
C PRO A 440 11.66 10.68 7.70
N PHE A 441 12.12 10.47 8.92
CA PHE A 441 13.27 9.62 9.23
C PHE A 441 12.90 8.15 9.51
N LEU A 442 11.72 7.92 10.11
CA LEU A 442 11.30 6.56 10.49
C LEU A 442 10.50 5.84 9.40
N PHE A 443 9.80 6.59 8.55
CA PHE A 443 8.89 6.00 7.57
C PHE A 443 9.27 6.36 6.12
N ILE A 444 9.57 7.64 5.82
CA ILE A 444 9.79 8.10 4.45
C ILE A 444 11.19 7.71 3.97
N ALA A 445 12.25 8.15 4.64
CA ALA A 445 13.63 7.87 4.20
C ALA A 445 13.94 6.38 4.08
N PRO A 446 13.52 5.49 5.02
CA PRO A 446 13.78 4.06 4.90
C PRO A 446 13.07 3.40 3.71
N ALA A 447 11.92 3.95 3.27
CA ALA A 447 11.16 3.38 2.15
C ALA A 447 11.86 3.56 0.79
N TYR A 448 12.79 4.52 0.69
CA TYR A 448 13.56 4.84 -0.52
C TYR A 448 15.05 4.51 -0.38
N ALA A 449 15.45 3.93 0.76
CA ALA A 449 16.84 3.60 1.01
C ALA A 449 17.36 2.51 0.06
N TYR A 450 18.62 2.62 -0.31
CA TYR A 450 19.32 1.56 -1.02
C TYR A 450 19.50 0.33 -0.13
N PRO A 451 19.60 -0.88 -0.71
CA PRO A 451 19.98 -2.07 0.02
C PRO A 451 21.39 -1.91 0.61
N SER A 452 21.70 -2.71 1.62
CA SER A 452 23.01 -2.65 2.27
C SER A 452 24.09 -3.18 1.34
N LEU A 453 25.15 -2.40 1.14
CA LEU A 453 26.33 -2.79 0.36
C LEU A 453 27.38 -3.39 1.29
N LEU A 454 27.88 -4.56 0.93
CA LEU A 454 28.85 -5.35 1.71
C LEU A 454 30.09 -5.65 0.87
N THR A 455 31.14 -6.16 1.53
CA THR A 455 32.22 -6.90 0.87
C THR A 455 31.92 -8.40 0.96
N ALA A 456 32.46 -9.21 0.06
CA ALA A 456 32.25 -10.66 0.04
C ALA A 456 32.61 -11.35 1.37
N GLU A 457 33.58 -10.81 2.10
CA GLU A 457 34.02 -11.31 3.40
C GLU A 457 32.98 -11.15 4.50
N ARG A 458 32.09 -10.14 4.38
CA ARG A 458 31.04 -9.82 5.36
C ARG A 458 29.72 -10.57 5.15
N VAL A 459 29.64 -11.41 4.11
CA VAL A 459 28.49 -12.31 3.94
C VAL A 459 28.55 -13.36 5.06
N PRO A 460 27.46 -13.54 5.85
CA PRO A 460 27.40 -14.53 6.91
C PRO A 460 27.76 -15.93 6.39
N LEU A 461 28.51 -16.72 7.17
CA LEU A 461 28.94 -18.06 6.73
C LEU A 461 27.76 -19.00 6.50
N GLU A 462 26.75 -18.90 7.37
CA GLU A 462 25.51 -19.66 7.29
C GLU A 462 24.65 -19.33 6.06
N ALA A 463 24.76 -18.09 5.57
CA ALA A 463 24.04 -17.64 4.37
C ALA A 463 24.75 -18.04 3.08
N ARG A 464 26.05 -18.39 3.11
CA ARG A 464 26.83 -18.68 1.92
C ARG A 464 26.35 -19.95 1.24
N LEU A 465 26.08 -19.85 -0.05
CA LEU A 465 25.76 -21.02 -0.86
C LEU A 465 26.99 -21.93 -0.99
N THR A 466 26.80 -23.22 -0.77
CA THR A 466 27.82 -24.26 -0.98
C THR A 466 28.35 -24.25 -2.42
N SER A 467 27.50 -23.90 -3.37
CA SER A 467 27.84 -23.71 -4.78
C SER A 467 27.20 -22.42 -5.28
N PRO A 468 27.97 -21.32 -5.44
CA PRO A 468 27.45 -20.07 -5.96
C PRO A 468 26.77 -20.26 -7.33
N GLN A 469 25.69 -19.49 -7.55
CA GLN A 469 24.93 -19.50 -8.79
C GLN A 469 25.33 -18.29 -9.64
N TYR A 470 25.56 -18.51 -10.94
CA TYR A 470 25.92 -17.47 -11.89
C TYR A 470 24.77 -17.23 -12.84
N HIS A 471 24.33 -15.99 -12.94
CA HIS A 471 23.27 -15.56 -13.84
C HIS A 471 23.88 -14.97 -15.11
N ARG A 472 23.55 -15.59 -16.23
CA ARG A 472 24.22 -15.40 -17.54
C ARG A 472 23.20 -15.01 -18.61
N LEU A 473 23.53 -14.00 -19.42
CA LEU A 473 22.83 -13.73 -20.68
C LEU A 473 23.63 -14.27 -21.89
N ARG A 474 24.82 -13.75 -22.13
CA ARG A 474 25.84 -14.31 -23.05
C ARG A 474 27.14 -14.66 -22.31
N ARG A 475 27.33 -14.09 -21.16
CA ARG A 475 28.44 -14.25 -20.21
C ARG A 475 27.92 -14.01 -18.80
N ASP A 476 28.66 -14.45 -17.81
CA ASP A 476 28.27 -14.26 -16.40
C ASP A 476 28.25 -12.76 -16.07
N LEU A 477 27.09 -12.30 -15.60
CA LEU A 477 26.83 -10.91 -15.22
C LEU A 477 26.74 -10.77 -13.71
N ILE A 478 25.99 -11.66 -13.05
CA ILE A 478 25.64 -11.60 -11.65
C ILE A 478 25.96 -12.95 -10.99
N ARG A 479 26.47 -12.90 -9.78
CA ARG A 479 26.70 -14.07 -8.92
C ARG A 479 25.84 -13.98 -7.67
N LEU A 480 25.06 -15.02 -7.37
CA LEU A 480 24.44 -15.20 -6.08
C LEU A 480 25.43 -15.90 -5.17
N VAL A 481 25.90 -15.21 -4.14
CA VAL A 481 26.93 -15.72 -3.19
C VAL A 481 26.32 -16.27 -1.92
N GLY A 482 25.09 -15.88 -1.59
CA GLY A 482 24.39 -16.33 -0.39
C GLY A 482 22.89 -16.10 -0.45
N ALA A 483 22.14 -16.84 0.35
CA ALA A 483 20.71 -16.68 0.56
C ALA A 483 20.32 -17.10 1.98
N GLU A 484 19.33 -16.41 2.54
CA GLU A 484 18.66 -16.76 3.79
C GLU A 484 17.16 -16.79 3.54
N VAL A 485 16.48 -17.80 4.04
CA VAL A 485 15.02 -17.95 3.91
C VAL A 485 14.46 -18.21 5.30
N SER A 486 13.50 -17.42 5.72
CA SER A 486 12.88 -17.56 7.07
C SER A 486 11.44 -17.05 7.09
N PRO A 487 10.58 -17.60 7.98
CA PRO A 487 10.83 -18.76 8.83
C PRO A 487 10.79 -20.08 8.05
N ASP A 488 11.22 -21.18 8.66
CA ASP A 488 11.21 -22.52 8.04
C ASP A 488 9.79 -23.09 7.83
N THR A 489 8.77 -22.45 8.41
CA THR A 489 7.37 -22.85 8.32
C THR A 489 6.49 -21.61 8.19
N VAL A 490 5.56 -21.65 7.22
CA VAL A 490 4.60 -20.59 6.94
C VAL A 490 3.20 -21.15 6.70
N HIS A 491 2.18 -20.30 6.81
CA HIS A 491 0.78 -20.61 6.48
C HIS A 491 0.32 -19.86 5.23
N PRO A 492 -0.71 -20.34 4.52
CA PRO A 492 -1.33 -19.58 3.43
C PRO A 492 -1.73 -18.17 3.87
N GLY A 493 -1.35 -17.16 3.09
CA GLY A 493 -1.58 -15.74 3.40
C GLY A 493 -0.52 -15.08 4.28
N GLU A 494 0.45 -15.81 4.80
CA GLU A 494 1.59 -15.25 5.50
C GLU A 494 2.69 -14.76 4.55
N THR A 495 3.76 -14.23 5.11
CA THR A 495 4.87 -13.64 4.37
C THR A 495 6.17 -14.33 4.75
N LEU A 496 6.92 -14.72 3.73
CA LEU A 496 8.26 -15.30 3.86
C LEU A 496 9.32 -14.20 3.71
N GLU A 497 10.32 -14.19 4.57
CA GLU A 497 11.49 -13.32 4.40
C GLU A 497 12.58 -14.05 3.61
N VAL A 498 13.03 -13.43 2.52
CA VAL A 498 14.12 -13.92 1.69
C VAL A 498 15.20 -12.84 1.63
N VAL A 499 16.41 -13.17 2.07
CA VAL A 499 17.58 -12.28 1.97
C VAL A 499 18.55 -12.88 0.97
N LEU A 500 18.88 -12.11 -0.07
CA LEU A 500 19.77 -12.53 -1.16
C LEU A 500 21.03 -11.68 -1.14
N TYR A 501 22.17 -12.33 -1.40
CA TYR A 501 23.48 -11.70 -1.46
C TYR A 501 23.99 -11.77 -2.89
N TRP A 502 23.78 -10.67 -3.62
CA TRP A 502 24.13 -10.56 -5.03
C TRP A 502 25.47 -9.85 -5.24
N GLU A 503 26.25 -10.30 -6.18
CA GLU A 503 27.50 -9.66 -6.62
C GLU A 503 27.44 -9.41 -8.12
N ALA A 504 27.69 -8.17 -8.54
CA ALA A 504 27.90 -7.86 -9.94
C ALA A 504 29.32 -8.24 -10.35
N LEU A 505 29.46 -9.05 -11.38
CA LEU A 505 30.76 -9.46 -11.89
C LEU A 505 31.33 -8.47 -12.94
N LYS A 506 30.45 -7.72 -13.59
CA LYS A 506 30.74 -6.73 -14.63
C LYS A 506 29.71 -5.61 -14.58
N PRO A 507 30.03 -4.43 -15.18
CA PRO A 507 29.00 -3.39 -15.35
C PRO A 507 27.82 -3.92 -16.17
N ILE A 508 26.60 -3.65 -15.70
CA ILE A 508 25.36 -4.10 -16.31
C ILE A 508 24.66 -2.88 -16.92
N SER A 509 24.39 -2.92 -18.22
CA SER A 509 23.73 -1.82 -18.95
C SER A 509 22.21 -1.97 -19.05
N LEU A 510 21.66 -3.04 -18.51
CA LEU A 510 20.23 -3.36 -18.54
C LEU A 510 19.61 -3.24 -17.16
N ASP A 511 18.37 -2.81 -17.09
CA ASP A 511 17.55 -2.93 -15.89
C ASP A 511 16.89 -4.30 -15.90
N LEU A 512 17.44 -5.20 -15.11
CA LEU A 512 16.96 -6.56 -14.98
C LEU A 512 15.93 -6.64 -13.85
N THR A 513 14.83 -7.31 -14.12
CA THR A 513 13.82 -7.64 -13.12
C THR A 513 14.26 -8.90 -12.38
N LEU A 514 14.36 -8.82 -11.06
CA LEU A 514 14.52 -9.96 -10.16
C LEU A 514 13.13 -10.58 -9.93
N PHE A 515 13.05 -11.89 -10.06
CA PHE A 515 11.91 -12.65 -9.58
C PHE A 515 12.29 -13.50 -8.37
N ILE A 516 11.37 -13.64 -7.44
CA ILE A 516 11.41 -14.59 -6.32
C ILE A 516 10.07 -15.30 -6.34
N HIS A 517 10.04 -16.55 -6.79
CA HIS A 517 8.83 -17.34 -6.90
C HIS A 517 8.81 -18.43 -5.84
N LEU A 518 7.67 -18.63 -5.22
CA LEU A 518 7.39 -19.72 -4.31
C LEU A 518 6.64 -20.80 -5.09
N LEU A 519 7.31 -21.94 -5.29
CA LEU A 519 6.78 -23.04 -6.07
C LEU A 519 6.34 -24.16 -5.10
N GLY A 520 5.07 -24.51 -5.17
CA GLY A 520 4.46 -25.56 -4.35
C GLY A 520 4.29 -26.87 -5.11
N ARG A 521 3.23 -27.60 -4.78
CA ARG A 521 2.92 -28.91 -5.33
C ARG A 521 2.91 -28.89 -6.86
N GLY A 522 3.63 -29.84 -7.48
CA GLY A 522 3.72 -29.94 -8.93
C GLY A 522 4.29 -28.69 -9.62
N MET A 523 5.12 -27.90 -8.94
CA MET A 523 5.68 -26.60 -9.41
C MET A 523 4.60 -25.51 -9.60
N GLU A 524 3.47 -25.64 -8.94
CA GLU A 524 2.43 -24.62 -8.95
C GLU A 524 2.90 -23.33 -8.23
N HIS A 525 2.57 -22.19 -8.80
CA HIS A 525 2.96 -20.88 -8.23
C HIS A 525 2.14 -20.57 -6.97
N ALA A 526 2.77 -20.71 -5.81
CA ALA A 526 2.18 -20.48 -4.48
C ALA A 526 2.37 -19.06 -3.94
N GLY A 527 3.13 -18.23 -4.62
CA GLY A 527 3.41 -16.84 -4.23
C GLY A 527 4.67 -16.31 -4.90
N GLY A 528 4.95 -15.02 -4.74
CA GLY A 528 6.18 -14.45 -5.31
C GLY A 528 6.14 -12.94 -5.44
N VAL A 529 7.26 -12.39 -5.88
CA VAL A 529 7.44 -10.98 -6.22
C VAL A 529 8.35 -10.84 -7.43
N ASP A 530 8.00 -9.88 -8.28
CA ASP A 530 8.82 -9.43 -9.39
C ASP A 530 9.12 -7.94 -9.16
N THR A 531 10.41 -7.56 -9.19
CA THR A 531 10.85 -6.21 -8.82
C THR A 531 12.21 -5.89 -9.40
N TYR A 532 12.54 -4.61 -9.50
CA TYR A 532 13.96 -4.24 -9.55
C TYR A 532 14.59 -4.49 -8.17
N PRO A 533 15.89 -4.88 -8.11
CA PRO A 533 16.63 -5.03 -6.86
C PRO A 533 16.49 -3.82 -5.93
N GLY A 534 16.61 -4.06 -4.62
CA GLY A 534 16.35 -3.04 -3.61
C GLY A 534 14.89 -2.60 -3.53
N TRP A 535 13.95 -3.49 -3.87
CA TRP A 535 12.54 -3.12 -3.95
C TRP A 535 12.28 -1.92 -4.86
N GLY A 536 12.94 -1.86 -6.02
CA GLY A 536 12.81 -0.77 -6.99
C GLY A 536 13.81 0.36 -6.80
N SER A 537 14.54 0.44 -5.68
CA SER A 537 15.46 1.53 -5.39
C SER A 537 16.85 1.35 -6.01
N TYR A 538 17.28 0.11 -6.31
CA TYR A 538 18.65 -0.18 -6.74
C TYR A 538 18.73 -1.11 -7.96
N PRO A 539 18.20 -0.68 -9.14
CA PRO A 539 18.24 -1.49 -10.36
C PRO A 539 19.67 -1.88 -10.75
N THR A 540 19.79 -2.97 -11.49
CA THR A 540 21.09 -3.60 -11.82
C THR A 540 22.06 -2.68 -12.57
N ARG A 541 21.58 -1.64 -13.23
CA ARG A 541 22.42 -0.63 -13.90
C ARG A 541 23.25 0.22 -12.92
N LEU A 542 22.82 0.33 -11.66
CA LEU A 542 23.55 1.02 -10.59
C LEU A 542 24.62 0.14 -9.94
N TRP A 543 24.61 -1.17 -10.19
CA TRP A 543 25.52 -2.10 -9.54
C TRP A 543 26.96 -1.93 -10.01
N GLN A 544 27.88 -1.96 -9.06
CA GLN A 544 29.29 -1.86 -9.35
C GLN A 544 29.98 -3.21 -9.16
N PRO A 545 30.90 -3.61 -10.07
CA PRO A 545 31.61 -4.87 -9.97
C PRO A 545 32.36 -5.01 -8.64
N GLY A 546 32.25 -6.18 -8.01
CA GLY A 546 32.93 -6.51 -6.76
C GLY A 546 32.15 -6.06 -5.49
N GLN A 547 31.05 -5.33 -5.62
CA GLN A 547 30.16 -5.04 -4.51
C GLN A 547 29.19 -6.19 -4.29
N VAL A 548 28.96 -6.56 -3.03
CA VAL A 548 27.92 -7.50 -2.65
C VAL A 548 26.74 -6.71 -2.11
N ILE A 549 25.58 -6.91 -2.72
CA ILE A 549 24.32 -6.28 -2.37
C ILE A 549 23.55 -7.26 -1.46
N ARG A 550 23.33 -6.88 -0.19
CA ARG A 550 22.42 -7.59 0.71
C ARG A 550 21.02 -7.05 0.50
N ASP A 551 20.18 -7.84 -0.11
CA ASP A 551 18.82 -7.44 -0.50
C ASP A 551 17.79 -8.30 0.21
N ARG A 552 16.81 -7.65 0.88
CA ARG A 552 15.83 -8.29 1.76
C ARG A 552 14.44 -8.15 1.18
N TYR A 553 13.74 -9.27 1.02
CA TYR A 553 12.41 -9.33 0.45
C TYR A 553 11.40 -9.95 1.41
N LEU A 554 10.19 -9.39 1.43
CA LEU A 554 9.03 -9.95 2.09
C LEU A 554 8.10 -10.52 1.01
N VAL A 555 8.17 -11.82 0.83
CA VAL A 555 7.49 -12.54 -0.25
C VAL A 555 6.16 -13.08 0.24
N PRO A 556 5.01 -12.63 -0.28
CA PRO A 556 3.71 -13.10 0.16
C PRO A 556 3.43 -14.51 -0.33
N VAL A 557 2.92 -15.36 0.56
CA VAL A 557 2.32 -16.65 0.22
C VAL A 557 0.84 -16.43 -0.12
N ARG A 558 0.35 -17.00 -1.20
CA ARG A 558 -1.05 -16.88 -1.60
C ARG A 558 -1.98 -17.49 -0.56
N PHE A 559 -3.14 -16.88 -0.35
CA PHE A 559 -4.17 -17.39 0.57
C PHE A 559 -4.74 -18.75 0.15
N ASP A 560 -4.75 -19.03 -1.16
CA ASP A 560 -5.25 -20.25 -1.79
C ASP A 560 -4.14 -21.28 -2.11
N ALA A 561 -2.92 -21.04 -1.63
CA ALA A 561 -1.81 -21.95 -1.83
C ALA A 561 -2.10 -23.33 -1.19
N ALA A 562 -1.88 -24.40 -1.96
CA ALA A 562 -2.19 -25.75 -1.53
C ALA A 562 -1.29 -26.21 -0.39
N ALA A 563 -1.87 -26.39 0.80
CA ALA A 563 -1.18 -26.89 1.99
C ALA A 563 -1.76 -28.27 2.43
N PRO A 564 -0.94 -29.18 2.98
CA PRO A 564 0.49 -29.04 3.23
C PRO A 564 1.35 -29.30 1.97
N THR A 565 2.46 -28.58 1.86
CA THR A 565 3.48 -28.83 0.82
C THR A 565 4.82 -28.21 1.22
N ARG A 566 5.91 -28.61 0.56
CA ARG A 566 7.17 -27.86 0.60
C ARG A 566 7.13 -26.79 -0.50
N LEU A 567 7.32 -25.55 -0.07
CA LEU A 567 7.56 -24.45 -0.99
C LEU A 567 9.04 -24.43 -1.34
N THR A 568 9.34 -24.43 -2.61
CA THR A 568 10.69 -24.21 -3.11
C THR A 568 10.84 -22.76 -3.51
N VAL A 569 11.89 -22.08 -3.04
CA VAL A 569 12.17 -20.68 -3.37
C VAL A 569 13.08 -20.64 -4.60
N ASP A 570 12.54 -20.18 -5.73
CA ASP A 570 13.25 -20.02 -7.01
C ASP A 570 13.52 -18.54 -7.28
N VAL A 571 14.78 -18.19 -7.55
CA VAL A 571 15.21 -16.82 -7.79
C VAL A 571 15.97 -16.69 -9.11
N GLY A 572 15.78 -15.55 -9.77
CA GLY A 572 16.48 -15.28 -11.00
C GLY A 572 16.22 -13.89 -11.55
N PHE A 573 16.76 -13.64 -12.73
CA PHE A 573 16.60 -12.37 -13.43
C PHE A 573 16.07 -12.58 -14.83
N TYR A 574 15.27 -11.62 -15.29
CA TYR A 574 14.87 -11.52 -16.68
C TYR A 574 14.88 -10.06 -17.16
N TYR A 575 14.99 -9.88 -18.46
CA TYR A 575 14.85 -8.57 -19.10
C TYR A 575 13.40 -8.41 -19.57
N GLU A 576 12.65 -7.59 -18.88
CA GLU A 576 11.20 -7.46 -19.04
C GLU A 576 10.76 -7.09 -20.47
N PRO A 577 11.38 -6.10 -21.17
CA PRO A 577 10.92 -5.72 -22.50
C PRO A 577 10.88 -6.84 -23.54
N THR A 578 11.67 -7.89 -23.35
CA THR A 578 11.72 -9.07 -24.25
C THR A 578 11.32 -10.36 -23.54
N ASN A 579 11.01 -10.31 -22.26
CA ASN A 579 10.75 -11.45 -21.39
C ASN A 579 11.87 -12.52 -21.46
N THR A 580 13.12 -12.08 -21.56
CA THR A 580 14.28 -12.94 -21.71
C THR A 580 14.91 -13.24 -20.36
N GLY A 581 14.74 -14.47 -19.86
CA GLY A 581 15.37 -14.95 -18.61
C GLY A 581 16.88 -15.12 -18.74
N LEU A 582 17.61 -14.83 -17.66
CA LEU A 582 19.03 -15.17 -17.54
C LEU A 582 19.15 -16.66 -17.22
N GLN A 583 20.11 -17.33 -17.88
CA GLN A 583 20.44 -18.71 -17.56
C GLN A 583 21.17 -18.77 -16.22
N VAL A 584 20.77 -19.69 -15.35
CA VAL A 584 21.46 -19.98 -14.09
C VAL A 584 22.41 -21.13 -14.31
N VAL A 585 23.69 -20.97 -13.95
CA VAL A 585 24.74 -21.98 -14.11
C VAL A 585 25.61 -22.08 -12.85
N ASP A 586 26.27 -23.23 -12.68
CA ASP A 586 27.29 -23.40 -11.64
C ASP A 586 28.65 -22.85 -12.09
N ALA A 587 29.65 -22.95 -11.21
CA ALA A 587 31.05 -22.51 -11.48
C ALA A 587 31.68 -23.22 -12.67
N GLN A 588 31.19 -24.38 -13.08
CA GLN A 588 31.65 -25.16 -14.23
C GLN A 588 30.84 -24.86 -15.51
N GLY A 589 29.87 -23.94 -15.42
CA GLY A 589 29.00 -23.52 -16.52
C GLY A 589 27.85 -24.51 -16.84
N ARG A 590 27.59 -25.48 -15.98
CA ARG A 590 26.47 -26.41 -16.13
C ARG A 590 25.17 -25.75 -15.70
N GLN A 591 24.11 -25.93 -16.47
CA GLN A 591 22.82 -25.35 -16.15
C GLN A 591 22.28 -25.86 -14.81
N LYS A 592 21.74 -24.94 -14.01
CA LYS A 592 21.08 -25.18 -12.74
C LYS A 592 19.72 -24.48 -12.70
N SER A 593 18.91 -24.83 -11.72
CA SER A 593 17.74 -24.03 -11.30
C SER A 593 18.18 -22.93 -10.34
N GLY A 594 17.39 -21.86 -10.23
CA GLY A 594 17.60 -20.74 -9.30
C GLY A 594 17.20 -21.06 -7.85
N LEU A 595 17.08 -22.33 -7.48
CA LEU A 595 16.60 -22.77 -6.16
C LEU A 595 17.59 -22.37 -5.06
N VAL A 596 17.08 -21.70 -4.02
CA VAL A 596 17.89 -21.20 -2.89
C VAL A 596 17.47 -21.72 -1.54
N GLY A 597 16.32 -22.35 -1.41
CA GLY A 597 15.83 -22.94 -0.16
C GLY A 597 14.46 -23.55 -0.28
N ASP A 598 14.07 -24.26 0.78
CA ASP A 598 12.75 -24.88 0.92
C ASP A 598 12.11 -24.42 2.22
N VAL A 599 10.78 -24.23 2.21
CA VAL A 599 9.97 -23.82 3.35
C VAL A 599 8.76 -24.73 3.46
N ARG A 600 8.34 -25.03 4.67
CA ARG A 600 7.16 -25.83 4.93
C ARG A 600 5.92 -24.93 4.88
N LEU A 601 5.01 -25.19 3.96
CA LEU A 601 3.67 -24.60 3.95
C LEU A 601 2.72 -25.54 4.69
N VAL A 602 2.26 -25.13 5.85
CA VAL A 602 1.34 -25.93 6.68
C VAL A 602 -0.05 -25.30 6.71
N ARG A 603 -1.08 -26.09 6.98
CA ARG A 603 -2.43 -25.57 7.14
C ARG A 603 -2.56 -24.73 8.41
N THR A 604 -3.38 -23.69 8.36
CA THR A 604 -3.68 -22.85 9.55
C THR A 604 -4.43 -23.63 10.64
N GLU A 605 -5.27 -24.57 10.23
CA GLU A 605 -5.99 -25.48 11.11
C GLU A 605 -5.75 -26.91 10.65
N SER A 606 -5.45 -27.82 11.56
CA SER A 606 -5.38 -29.25 11.25
C SER A 606 -6.82 -29.76 11.23
N PRO A 607 -7.36 -30.16 10.07
CA PRO A 607 -8.70 -30.73 10.02
C PRO A 607 -8.73 -32.04 10.80
N GLU A 608 -9.80 -32.26 11.55
CA GLU A 608 -10.11 -33.59 12.07
C GLU A 608 -10.55 -34.45 10.88
N TYR A 609 -9.76 -35.47 10.57
CA TYR A 609 -10.11 -36.42 9.52
C TYR A 609 -10.93 -37.56 10.12
N LEU A 610 -12.16 -37.75 9.62
CA LEU A 610 -12.98 -38.91 9.88
C LEU A 610 -12.77 -39.90 8.75
N SER A 611 -11.96 -40.92 8.99
CA SER A 611 -11.78 -42.04 8.06
C SER A 611 -12.98 -42.96 8.08
N GLN A 612 -13.29 -43.62 6.94
CA GLN A 612 -14.33 -44.63 6.82
C GLN A 612 -14.03 -45.81 7.78
N TYR A 613 -12.75 -46.20 7.87
CA TYR A 613 -12.27 -47.26 8.72
C TYR A 613 -11.18 -46.68 9.64
N ALA A 614 -11.49 -46.50 10.91
CA ALA A 614 -10.51 -46.12 11.94
C ALA A 614 -9.64 -47.33 12.33
N VAL A 615 -8.34 -47.15 12.31
CA VAL A 615 -7.34 -48.18 12.72
C VAL A 615 -6.24 -47.55 13.56
N ASP A 616 -5.45 -48.36 14.20
CA ASP A 616 -4.33 -47.91 15.01
C ASP A 616 -3.12 -48.84 14.85
N PHE A 617 -2.27 -48.49 13.86
CA PHE A 617 -1.03 -49.22 13.60
C PHE A 617 0.16 -48.27 13.72
N GLU A 618 1.19 -48.71 14.47
CA GLU A 618 2.44 -47.97 14.54
C GLU A 618 3.51 -48.61 13.67
N LEU A 619 4.31 -47.77 13.00
CA LEU A 619 5.35 -48.19 12.07
C LEU A 619 6.72 -47.68 12.61
N GLY A 620 7.47 -48.59 13.20
CA GLY A 620 8.82 -48.36 13.71
C GLY A 620 8.95 -47.25 14.75
N GLY A 621 7.86 -46.85 15.44
CA GLY A 621 7.84 -45.69 16.33
C GLY A 621 8.02 -44.34 15.64
N GLN A 622 8.02 -44.33 14.30
CA GLN A 622 8.22 -43.14 13.49
C GLN A 622 6.89 -42.53 13.02
N ALA A 623 5.99 -43.36 12.51
CA ALA A 623 4.68 -42.98 11.99
C ALA A 623 3.59 -43.96 12.47
N ALA A 624 2.33 -43.56 12.31
CA ALA A 624 1.18 -44.42 12.56
C ALA A 624 0.20 -44.32 11.36
N LEU A 625 -0.55 -45.38 11.12
CA LEU A 625 -1.75 -45.35 10.28
C LEU A 625 -2.96 -45.26 11.21
N ARG A 626 -3.74 -44.17 11.11
CA ARG A 626 -4.90 -43.88 11.97
C ARG A 626 -6.24 -44.24 11.33
N GLY A 627 -6.26 -44.40 10.02
CA GLY A 627 -7.47 -44.80 9.29
C GLY A 627 -7.23 -44.95 7.79
N TYR A 628 -8.26 -45.43 7.11
CA TYR A 628 -8.29 -45.44 5.65
C TYR A 628 -9.72 -45.35 5.12
N ASP A 629 -9.84 -44.85 3.87
CA ASP A 629 -11.10 -44.88 3.09
C ASP A 629 -10.93 -45.81 1.93
N LEU A 630 -11.88 -46.73 1.75
CA LEU A 630 -11.94 -47.66 0.66
C LEU A 630 -13.35 -47.64 0.06
N PRO A 631 -13.61 -46.78 -0.95
CA PRO A 631 -14.95 -46.57 -1.51
C PRO A 631 -15.58 -47.82 -2.13
N GLN A 632 -14.75 -48.74 -2.58
CA GLN A 632 -15.23 -49.97 -3.24
C GLN A 632 -14.37 -51.18 -2.84
N HIS A 633 -15.05 -52.32 -2.52
CA HIS A 633 -14.42 -53.61 -2.19
C HIS A 633 -14.45 -54.59 -3.34
N SER A 634 -14.97 -54.20 -4.51
CA SER A 634 -15.01 -55.00 -5.70
C SER A 634 -14.61 -54.20 -6.92
N VAL A 635 -13.76 -54.76 -7.76
CA VAL A 635 -13.23 -54.13 -8.96
C VAL A 635 -13.14 -55.13 -10.10
N GLN A 636 -13.36 -54.71 -11.33
CA GLN A 636 -13.19 -55.57 -12.50
C GLN A 636 -11.72 -55.61 -12.94
N ALA A 637 -11.21 -56.75 -13.36
CA ALA A 637 -9.88 -56.82 -13.95
C ALA A 637 -9.77 -55.84 -15.16
N GLY A 638 -8.70 -55.05 -15.21
CA GLY A 638 -8.49 -53.94 -16.14
C GLY A 638 -8.99 -52.60 -15.62
N GLN A 639 -9.62 -52.52 -14.46
CA GLN A 639 -10.01 -51.25 -13.80
C GLN A 639 -9.09 -50.92 -12.65
N SER A 640 -9.26 -49.74 -12.04
CA SER A 640 -8.48 -49.30 -10.87
C SER A 640 -9.30 -49.26 -9.58
N VAL A 641 -8.62 -49.46 -8.45
CA VAL A 641 -9.17 -49.27 -7.12
C VAL A 641 -8.33 -48.22 -6.38
N SER A 642 -8.99 -47.29 -5.69
CA SER A 642 -8.33 -46.26 -4.93
C SER A 642 -8.55 -46.45 -3.44
N VAL A 643 -7.51 -46.20 -2.65
CA VAL A 643 -7.55 -46.17 -1.17
C VAL A 643 -6.88 -44.90 -0.67
N THR A 644 -7.52 -44.18 0.29
CA THR A 644 -6.90 -43.06 0.97
C THR A 644 -6.42 -43.53 2.34
N LEU A 645 -5.15 -43.31 2.65
CA LEU A 645 -4.53 -43.65 3.93
C LEU A 645 -4.33 -42.40 4.77
N TYR A 646 -4.66 -42.47 6.05
CA TYR A 646 -4.48 -41.36 7.00
C TYR A 646 -3.25 -41.63 7.87
N TRP A 647 -2.11 -41.18 7.38
CA TRP A 647 -0.83 -41.30 8.09
C TRP A 647 -0.71 -40.26 9.20
N GLN A 648 -0.05 -40.58 10.30
CA GLN A 648 0.29 -39.63 11.33
C GLN A 648 1.77 -39.73 11.70
N GLY A 649 2.46 -38.57 11.75
CA GLY A 649 3.81 -38.49 12.27
C GLY A 649 3.81 -38.67 13.80
N LEU A 650 4.65 -39.54 14.32
CA LEU A 650 4.82 -39.73 15.78
C LEU A 650 6.00 -38.94 16.33
N VAL A 651 7.04 -38.79 15.52
CA VAL A 651 8.27 -38.06 15.83
C VAL A 651 8.72 -37.26 14.61
N LEU A 652 9.68 -36.34 14.79
CA LEU A 652 10.36 -35.72 13.64
C LEU A 652 11.25 -36.77 12.98
N MET A 653 10.96 -37.09 11.72
CA MET A 653 11.70 -38.12 10.98
C MET A 653 12.87 -37.48 10.23
N GLU A 654 14.05 -38.11 10.31
CA GLU A 654 15.23 -37.66 9.53
C GLU A 654 15.22 -38.21 8.11
N GLU A 655 14.50 -39.33 7.86
CA GLU A 655 14.49 -40.02 6.58
C GLU A 655 13.16 -39.85 5.86
N ASN A 656 13.24 -39.89 4.51
CA ASN A 656 12.06 -39.89 3.63
C ASN A 656 11.64 -41.33 3.33
N TYR A 657 10.59 -41.78 4.01
CA TYR A 657 10.01 -43.11 3.76
C TYR A 657 9.09 -43.07 2.54
N THR A 658 9.12 -44.16 1.79
CA THR A 658 8.18 -44.44 0.70
C THR A 658 7.02 -45.26 1.27
N ALA A 659 5.80 -44.83 1.03
CA ALA A 659 4.63 -45.62 1.37
C ALA A 659 4.30 -46.54 0.22
N PHE A 660 3.96 -47.79 0.53
CA PHE A 660 3.51 -48.77 -0.43
C PHE A 660 2.06 -49.20 -0.17
N VAL A 661 1.35 -49.43 -1.24
CA VAL A 661 0.04 -50.11 -1.22
C VAL A 661 0.08 -51.23 -2.27
N HIS A 662 -0.05 -52.44 -1.82
CA HIS A 662 0.04 -53.65 -2.65
C HIS A 662 -1.24 -54.46 -2.57
N LEU A 663 -1.68 -55.00 -3.70
CA LEU A 663 -2.72 -56.02 -3.80
C LEU A 663 -2.04 -57.39 -3.96
N MET A 664 -2.30 -58.27 -2.99
CA MET A 664 -1.61 -59.55 -2.88
C MET A 664 -2.57 -60.71 -3.14
N ASP A 665 -2.09 -61.73 -3.87
CA ASP A 665 -2.82 -63.02 -4.00
C ASP A 665 -2.68 -63.91 -2.76
N ALA A 666 -3.34 -65.09 -2.75
CA ALA A 666 -3.29 -66.04 -1.65
C ALA A 666 -1.89 -66.66 -1.44
N GLU A 667 -1.07 -66.70 -2.49
CA GLU A 667 0.31 -67.22 -2.48
C GLU A 667 1.32 -66.15 -2.02
N GLY A 668 0.89 -64.89 -1.82
CA GLY A 668 1.73 -63.77 -1.38
C GLY A 668 2.47 -63.03 -2.49
N ASN A 669 2.04 -63.19 -3.76
CA ASN A 669 2.61 -62.41 -4.85
C ASN A 669 1.88 -61.09 -5.00
N ILE A 670 2.61 -60.04 -5.44
CA ILE A 670 2.05 -58.73 -5.73
C ILE A 670 1.37 -58.77 -7.11
N VAL A 671 0.06 -58.49 -7.15
CA VAL A 671 -0.75 -58.44 -8.35
C VAL A 671 -0.85 -57.03 -8.92
N ALA A 672 -0.99 -56.05 -8.03
CA ALA A 672 -0.94 -54.63 -8.33
C ALA A 672 -0.27 -53.85 -7.18
N GLN A 673 0.39 -52.77 -7.49
CA GLN A 673 1.07 -51.94 -6.48
C GLN A 673 1.06 -50.46 -6.84
N HIS A 674 1.14 -49.64 -5.82
CA HIS A 674 1.41 -48.23 -5.93
C HIS A 674 2.34 -47.78 -4.79
N ASP A 675 3.59 -47.51 -5.14
CA ASP A 675 4.63 -47.10 -4.19
C ASP A 675 5.05 -45.67 -4.51
N LYS A 676 4.93 -44.79 -3.55
CA LYS A 676 5.31 -43.36 -3.68
C LYS A 676 5.69 -42.76 -2.36
N GLN A 677 6.45 -41.64 -2.39
CA GLN A 677 6.53 -40.79 -1.22
C GLN A 677 5.18 -40.07 -0.99
N PRO A 678 4.79 -39.80 0.26
CA PRO A 678 3.52 -39.16 0.56
C PRO A 678 3.29 -37.90 -0.26
N LEU A 679 2.06 -37.76 -0.78
CA LEU A 679 1.63 -36.68 -1.66
C LEU A 679 2.57 -36.50 -2.88
N GLU A 680 2.96 -37.58 -3.54
CA GLU A 680 3.88 -37.62 -4.69
C GLU A 680 5.28 -37.03 -4.40
N GLY A 681 5.67 -36.96 -3.13
CA GLY A 681 6.92 -36.38 -2.66
C GLY A 681 6.82 -34.88 -2.28
N ASP A 682 5.68 -34.26 -2.49
CA ASP A 682 5.48 -32.86 -2.10
C ASP A 682 5.41 -32.66 -0.57
N TRP A 683 5.11 -33.73 0.17
CA TRP A 683 5.10 -33.73 1.64
C TRP A 683 5.77 -34.99 2.20
N PRO A 684 7.09 -35.11 2.05
CA PRO A 684 7.83 -36.29 2.47
C PRO A 684 7.76 -36.45 3.98
N THR A 685 7.98 -37.68 4.48
CA THR A 685 7.86 -37.99 5.92
C THR A 685 8.76 -37.14 6.81
N SER A 686 9.93 -36.69 6.32
CA SER A 686 10.81 -35.77 7.05
C SER A 686 10.21 -34.35 7.25
N ALA A 687 9.14 -34.02 6.52
CA ALA A 687 8.42 -32.78 6.69
C ALA A 687 7.29 -32.86 7.73
N TRP A 688 6.89 -34.05 8.17
CA TRP A 688 5.76 -34.22 9.09
C TRP A 688 6.09 -33.76 10.50
N GLN A 689 5.10 -33.15 11.16
CA GLN A 689 5.20 -32.85 12.60
C GLN A 689 4.63 -33.99 13.46
N PRO A 690 5.11 -34.16 14.68
CA PRO A 690 4.47 -35.05 15.63
C PRO A 690 3.00 -34.68 15.84
N GLY A 691 2.11 -35.67 15.67
CA GLY A 691 0.66 -35.51 15.73
C GLY A 691 -0.01 -35.08 14.46
N GLU A 692 0.73 -34.64 13.43
CA GLU A 692 0.17 -34.25 12.13
C GLU A 692 -0.39 -35.44 11.38
N THR A 693 -1.67 -35.36 10.93
CA THR A 693 -2.31 -36.38 10.09
C THR A 693 -2.26 -35.96 8.62
N VAL A 694 -1.73 -36.85 7.79
CA VAL A 694 -1.52 -36.65 6.36
C VAL A 694 -2.37 -37.64 5.57
N PRO A 695 -3.50 -37.22 4.98
CA PRO A 695 -4.26 -38.06 4.07
C PRO A 695 -3.54 -38.18 2.72
N ASP A 696 -3.38 -39.38 2.24
CA ASP A 696 -2.76 -39.65 0.93
C ASP A 696 -3.47 -40.78 0.18
N THR A 697 -3.75 -40.51 -1.09
CA THR A 697 -4.54 -41.45 -1.93
C THR A 697 -3.64 -42.25 -2.86
N TYR A 698 -3.89 -43.55 -2.91
CA TYR A 698 -3.18 -44.50 -3.74
C TYR A 698 -4.18 -45.16 -4.69
N THR A 699 -3.84 -45.23 -5.97
CA THR A 699 -4.66 -45.87 -7.00
C THR A 699 -3.89 -47.04 -7.58
N LEU A 700 -4.46 -48.25 -7.44
CA LEU A 700 -3.90 -49.49 -7.99
C LEU A 700 -4.62 -49.82 -9.29
N GLU A 701 -3.87 -49.97 -10.37
CA GLU A 701 -4.38 -50.45 -11.62
C GLU A 701 -4.35 -51.99 -11.66
N ILE A 702 -5.49 -52.62 -11.77
CA ILE A 702 -5.59 -54.09 -11.76
C ILE A 702 -5.35 -54.58 -13.18
N PRO A 703 -4.34 -55.43 -13.43
CA PRO A 703 -4.09 -55.96 -14.77
C PRO A 703 -5.29 -56.69 -15.33
N GLU A 704 -5.54 -56.58 -16.64
CA GLU A 704 -6.68 -57.25 -17.34
C GLU A 704 -6.68 -58.76 -17.20
N GLN A 705 -5.49 -59.36 -17.07
CA GLN A 705 -5.30 -60.82 -16.91
C GLN A 705 -5.47 -61.30 -15.47
N THR A 706 -5.75 -60.47 -14.52
CA THR A 706 -5.92 -60.86 -13.12
C THR A 706 -7.11 -61.81 -13.00
N ALA A 707 -6.90 -62.96 -12.34
CA ALA A 707 -7.94 -63.94 -12.13
C ALA A 707 -9.04 -63.39 -11.20
N ALA A 708 -10.29 -63.81 -11.43
CA ALA A 708 -11.36 -63.51 -10.49
C ALA A 708 -11.10 -64.20 -9.15
N GLY A 709 -11.19 -63.45 -8.04
CA GLY A 709 -10.88 -63.99 -6.71
C GLY A 709 -10.79 -62.88 -5.66
N THR A 710 -10.45 -63.25 -4.43
CA THR A 710 -10.25 -62.34 -3.32
C THR A 710 -8.76 -62.10 -3.10
N TYR A 711 -8.38 -60.83 -2.99
CA TYR A 711 -7.01 -60.35 -2.85
C TYR A 711 -6.87 -59.50 -1.59
N GLN A 712 -5.72 -59.60 -0.93
CA GLN A 712 -5.45 -58.78 0.26
C GLN A 712 -4.83 -57.45 -0.10
N LEU A 713 -5.44 -56.34 0.37
CA LEU A 713 -4.86 -55.01 0.27
C LEU A 713 -3.93 -54.75 1.41
N ARG A 714 -2.66 -54.49 1.16
CA ARG A 714 -1.62 -54.28 2.20
C ARG A 714 -0.97 -52.91 2.02
N ALA A 715 -0.59 -52.27 3.17
CA ALA A 715 0.12 -51.01 3.17
C ALA A 715 1.28 -51.01 4.17
N GLY A 716 2.20 -50.07 4.03
CA GLY A 716 3.31 -49.89 4.96
C GLY A 716 4.27 -48.79 4.49
N LEU A 717 5.34 -48.60 5.25
CA LEU A 717 6.40 -47.65 4.93
C LEU A 717 7.75 -48.34 4.82
N TYR A 718 8.58 -47.90 3.87
CA TYR A 718 9.94 -48.45 3.75
C TYR A 718 10.94 -47.38 3.29
N LEU A 719 12.21 -47.60 3.61
CA LEU A 719 13.32 -46.76 3.16
C LEU A 719 13.82 -47.25 1.82
N LEU A 720 13.59 -46.52 0.74
CA LEU A 720 13.81 -46.94 -0.64
C LEU A 720 15.27 -47.35 -0.91
N ARG A 721 16.27 -46.59 -0.40
CA ARG A 721 17.70 -46.86 -0.62
C ARG A 721 18.16 -48.22 -0.03
N GLU A 722 17.56 -48.65 1.09
CA GLU A 722 17.92 -49.86 1.81
C GLU A 722 16.92 -50.99 1.56
N ARG A 723 15.79 -50.69 0.92
CA ARG A 723 14.63 -51.58 0.76
C ARG A 723 14.16 -52.18 2.13
N ARG A 724 14.39 -51.45 3.22
CA ARG A 724 14.04 -51.82 4.56
C ARG A 724 12.70 -51.26 4.96
N ARG A 725 11.74 -52.14 5.19
CA ARG A 725 10.41 -51.77 5.69
C ARG A 725 10.47 -51.44 7.20
N LEU A 726 9.57 -50.56 7.61
CA LEU A 726 9.39 -50.28 9.04
C LEU A 726 8.60 -51.45 9.71
N PRO A 727 9.02 -51.91 10.90
CA PRO A 727 8.28 -52.91 11.66
C PRO A 727 6.91 -52.35 12.06
N VAL A 728 5.87 -53.16 11.94
CA VAL A 728 4.49 -52.78 12.26
C VAL A 728 4.07 -53.34 13.60
N THR A 729 3.47 -52.52 14.44
CA THR A 729 2.81 -52.94 15.68
C THR A 729 1.32 -52.60 15.59
N GLY A 730 0.45 -53.54 15.89
CA GLY A 730 -0.99 -53.34 15.82
C GLY A 730 -1.80 -54.58 16.24
N PRO A 731 -3.13 -54.62 15.98
CA PRO A 731 -4.01 -55.69 16.38
C PRO A 731 -3.59 -57.03 15.78
N PRO A 732 -3.68 -58.13 16.57
CA PRO A 732 -3.36 -59.49 16.09
C PRO A 732 -4.17 -59.87 14.84
N GLY A 733 -3.50 -60.54 13.90
CA GLY A 733 -4.12 -61.03 12.66
C GLY A 733 -4.22 -59.99 11.52
N ARG A 734 -3.90 -58.72 11.78
CA ARG A 734 -3.83 -57.65 10.75
C ARG A 734 -2.38 -57.19 10.48
N VAL A 735 -1.41 -57.77 11.14
CA VAL A 735 0.01 -57.49 10.91
C VAL A 735 0.65 -58.70 10.29
N VAL A 736 1.28 -58.53 9.13
CA VAL A 736 2.01 -59.57 8.38
C VAL A 736 3.46 -59.07 8.22
N SER A 737 4.39 -59.64 8.97
CA SER A 737 5.81 -59.24 8.97
C SER A 737 5.96 -57.71 9.21
N ASP A 738 6.14 -56.95 8.14
CA ASP A 738 6.43 -55.52 8.10
C ASP A 738 5.37 -54.75 7.23
N GLY A 739 4.14 -55.28 7.15
CA GLY A 739 3.01 -54.67 6.46
C GLY A 739 1.67 -54.81 7.21
N ILE A 740 0.75 -53.90 6.89
CA ILE A 740 -0.61 -53.83 7.45
C ILE A 740 -1.57 -54.44 6.44
N ILE A 741 -2.41 -55.40 6.88
CA ILE A 741 -3.55 -55.84 6.07
C ILE A 741 -4.69 -54.83 6.32
N LEU A 742 -5.01 -54.06 5.30
CA LEU A 742 -6.11 -53.08 5.33
C LEU A 742 -7.45 -53.77 5.19
N ASP A 743 -7.65 -54.47 4.03
CA ASP A 743 -8.92 -55.07 3.68
C ASP A 743 -8.73 -56.16 2.60
N GLU A 744 -9.84 -56.77 2.17
CA GLU A 744 -9.90 -57.67 1.03
C GLU A 744 -10.63 -57.05 -0.13
N ILE A 745 -10.08 -57.20 -1.34
CA ILE A 745 -10.66 -56.74 -2.59
C ILE A 745 -11.08 -57.90 -3.44
N THR A 746 -12.34 -57.94 -3.85
CA THR A 746 -12.84 -58.94 -4.80
C THR A 746 -12.60 -58.47 -6.25
N VAL A 747 -11.77 -59.17 -6.99
CA VAL A 747 -11.56 -58.91 -8.40
C VAL A 747 -12.54 -59.76 -9.18
N THR A 748 -13.34 -59.16 -10.05
CA THR A 748 -14.25 -59.84 -10.97
C THR A 748 -13.62 -59.97 -12.37
N ALA A 749 -14.04 -60.96 -13.13
CA ALA A 749 -13.50 -61.20 -14.48
C ALA A 749 -13.68 -59.99 -15.41
N SER A 750 -12.71 -59.70 -16.25
CA SER A 750 -12.84 -58.68 -17.29
C SER A 750 -13.89 -59.11 -18.34
N GLU A 751 -14.47 -58.12 -19.09
CA GLU A 751 -15.40 -58.44 -20.18
C GLU A 751 -14.78 -59.37 -21.23
N ALA A 752 -13.47 -59.25 -21.45
CA ALA A 752 -12.72 -60.12 -22.36
C ALA A 752 -12.64 -61.58 -21.85
N GLN A 753 -12.37 -61.74 -20.53
CA GLN A 753 -12.32 -63.04 -19.87
C GLN A 753 -13.73 -63.75 -19.83
N ALA A 754 -14.78 -62.95 -19.53
CA ALA A 754 -16.16 -63.42 -19.49
C ALA A 754 -16.65 -63.93 -20.86
N ARG A 755 -16.21 -63.30 -21.94
CA ARG A 755 -16.51 -63.71 -23.31
C ARG A 755 -15.72 -65.00 -23.77
N GLY A 756 -14.53 -65.18 -23.16
CA GLY A 756 -13.68 -66.37 -23.47
C GLY A 756 -14.12 -67.66 -22.79
N GLN A 757 -14.82 -67.61 -21.65
CA GLN A 757 -15.36 -68.80 -20.96
C GLN A 757 -16.74 -69.30 -21.48
N GLY A 758 -17.36 -68.52 -22.36
CA GLY A 758 -18.64 -68.89 -23.02
C GLY A 758 -18.50 -69.51 -24.41
N ARG A 759 -17.31 -69.98 -24.80
CA ARG A 759 -17.08 -70.73 -26.04
C ARG A 759 -16.69 -72.18 -25.80
#